data_256b235780a8c1d56f835c121e9f2f53
#
_entry.id   256b235780a8c1d56f835c121e9f2f53
#
_cell.length_a   1.000
_cell.length_b   1.000
_cell.length_c   1.000
_cell.angle_alpha   90.00
_cell.angle_beta   90.00
_cell.angle_gamma   90.00
#
_symmetry.space_group_name_H-M   'P 1'
#
loop_
_entity.id
_entity.type
_entity.pdbx_description
1 polymer ?
#
loop_
_entity_poly.entity_id
_entity_poly.type
_entity_poly.pdbx_seq_one_letter_code
_entity_poly.pdbx_strand_id
1 'polypeptide(L)'
;MNKVFKVVYSKSKGCYVVVPETAKNNNGKKKVLASVLAGLALVGAGATVGVPVHAINSTDGSISTENSRINIKTAKTVGAYGDQSVGVNSVAVGYGNYTNDEDGTIVYGAANKATANAAIALGNRNEATGGNAVALGTSNTATNVKTIAIGNKSNANADGAIAIGAYNNQNYVTGSSDTTPKQAGGNSVVVGNYSHAGGRQSVAIGNNATTQHDDSVAIGADVSALAGHNIAIGSGGTKAQSAPGKTGSAAIAIGLNAQATYGNDASAYDMIAVGNQATASANAATAIGTLSKATGNNSTAIGNKATASASGALAFGQATQATAHGALATGNGAQSKGVGSTAVGRTAKANNDGSVAVGFNAEATGDHAIAIGGDGKGAAFNDSPNTYDGLGNKTTASATNAISVGYNAKADKVDGVALGSNSVTTTDRGVVGYNPSNPHERKYAPLTGNVQTATTAAVSIGNGQQMTRQLTGLAAGTADTDAVNVAQLKNVGVAVTGNTGKSDFLTDGGKLNVIGTGRVSTVAAHDGAKDSKITVGFDDKGMVKAGKNVTVNEVTVDGKTTYTINAADTAAKYDFLTNATANGGKVDGTAKPATVASGNTVNYAAGKNLTVKQEINQSIGEQTYTYSLNSDLGGITSITNNGGPTMHFDGDKISITGGNLDLGGNNITNLKSGGDVTNNAANIGDVVRISKANDLHVAPTAGTNNNVAEYTVDANKKVTLTYQD
;
A
#
# COMPACT_ATOMS: atom_id res chain seq x y z
N MET A 1 37.73 3.08 22.84
CA MET A 1 38.27 4.33 22.28
C MET A 1 37.10 5.24 22.00
N ASN A 2 36.96 6.34 22.74
CA ASN A 2 35.92 7.33 22.46
C ASN A 2 36.24 8.03 21.15
N LYS A 3 35.31 7.90 20.18
CA LYS A 3 35.42 8.67 18.93
C LYS A 3 34.99 10.11 19.23
N VAL A 4 35.93 11.04 19.16
CA VAL A 4 35.65 12.45 19.31
C VAL A 4 35.22 13.03 17.98
N PHE A 5 34.11 13.74 17.97
CA PHE A 5 33.54 14.40 16.80
C PHE A 5 33.47 15.91 17.04
N LYS A 6 33.66 16.68 15.97
CA LYS A 6 33.45 18.14 16.00
C LYS A 6 32.32 18.55 15.07
N VAL A 7 31.63 19.62 15.42
CA VAL A 7 30.59 20.21 14.60
C VAL A 7 31.20 21.30 13.71
N VAL A 8 31.06 21.19 12.42
CA VAL A 8 31.53 22.21 11.46
C VAL A 8 30.38 22.67 10.57
N TYR A 9 30.36 23.95 10.24
CA TYR A 9 29.37 24.49 9.31
C TYR A 9 29.76 24.13 7.87
N SER A 10 28.92 23.39 7.19
CA SER A 10 29.10 23.04 5.79
C SER A 10 28.45 24.10 4.89
N LYS A 11 29.26 24.92 4.26
CA LYS A 11 28.79 25.96 3.32
C LYS A 11 28.06 25.36 2.08
N SER A 12 28.38 24.14 1.72
CA SER A 12 27.74 23.48 0.59
C SER A 12 26.36 22.88 0.91
N LYS A 13 26.10 22.63 2.21
CA LYS A 13 24.82 22.07 2.67
C LYS A 13 24.00 23.09 3.45
N GLY A 14 24.56 24.28 3.74
CA GLY A 14 23.86 25.32 4.48
C GLY A 14 23.54 24.99 5.95
N CYS A 15 24.15 23.95 6.53
CA CYS A 15 23.87 23.50 7.89
C CYS A 15 25.14 23.05 8.63
N TYR A 16 25.03 22.89 9.96
CA TYR A 16 26.06 22.26 10.76
C TYR A 16 26.06 20.74 10.62
N VAL A 17 27.22 20.14 10.36
CA VAL A 17 27.42 18.71 10.25
C VAL A 17 28.43 18.20 11.26
N VAL A 18 28.19 17.02 11.80
CA VAL A 18 29.10 16.35 12.73
C VAL A 18 30.12 15.57 11.92
N VAL A 19 31.40 15.83 12.09
CA VAL A 19 32.48 15.14 11.39
C VAL A 19 33.50 14.61 12.40
N PRO A 20 34.23 13.54 12.09
CA PRO A 20 35.34 13.09 12.94
C PRO A 20 36.36 14.23 13.12
N GLU A 21 36.94 14.36 14.31
CA GLU A 21 37.88 15.43 14.63
C GLU A 21 39.12 15.43 13.70
N THR A 22 39.45 14.29 13.13
CA THR A 22 40.52 14.13 12.15
C THR A 22 40.15 14.58 10.73
N ALA A 23 38.91 14.97 10.46
CA ALA A 23 38.52 15.48 9.16
C ALA A 23 39.18 16.83 8.89
N LYS A 24 40.14 16.85 7.98
CA LYS A 24 40.77 18.07 7.48
C LYS A 24 39.80 18.78 6.53
N ASN A 25 39.73 20.09 6.68
CA ASN A 25 38.96 20.94 5.76
C ASN A 25 39.65 20.93 4.39
N ASN A 26 39.16 20.09 3.48
CA ASN A 26 39.66 20.05 2.11
C ASN A 26 39.13 21.27 1.35
N ASN A 27 39.83 22.36 1.44
CA ASN A 27 39.73 23.48 0.49
C ASN A 27 40.28 23.07 -0.90
N GLY A 28 39.82 21.90 -1.41
CA GLY A 28 40.34 21.27 -2.62
C GLY A 28 40.00 21.97 -3.95
N LYS A 29 39.31 23.14 -3.90
CA LYS A 29 39.04 23.89 -5.14
C LYS A 29 40.16 24.79 -5.64
N LYS A 30 41.19 25.01 -4.85
CA LYS A 30 42.37 25.82 -5.27
C LYS A 30 43.52 24.97 -5.81
N LYS A 31 43.57 23.66 -5.58
CA LYS A 31 44.70 22.82 -6.04
C LYS A 31 44.50 22.20 -7.43
N VAL A 32 43.26 22.07 -7.93
CA VAL A 32 43.03 21.55 -9.28
C VAL A 32 43.43 22.60 -10.33
N LEU A 33 43.16 23.88 -10.06
CA LEU A 33 43.61 24.94 -10.98
C LEU A 33 45.14 25.17 -10.91
N ALA A 34 45.74 24.97 -9.73
CA ALA A 34 47.20 25.07 -9.58
C ALA A 34 47.93 23.85 -10.14
N SER A 35 47.36 22.65 -10.16
CA SER A 35 47.96 21.47 -10.77
C SER A 35 47.83 21.47 -12.30
N VAL A 36 46.79 22.11 -12.84
CA VAL A 36 46.67 22.30 -14.29
C VAL A 36 47.70 23.38 -14.74
N LEU A 37 47.90 24.44 -13.98
CA LEU A 37 48.95 25.40 -14.29
C LEU A 37 50.37 24.87 -14.00
N ALA A 38 50.56 24.01 -12.96
CA ALA A 38 51.84 23.38 -12.69
C ALA A 38 52.15 22.26 -13.73
N GLY A 39 51.08 21.59 -14.26
CA GLY A 39 51.23 20.69 -15.40
C GLY A 39 51.69 21.40 -16.68
N LEU A 40 51.26 22.64 -16.90
CA LEU A 40 51.75 23.47 -18.00
C LEU A 40 53.23 23.86 -17.83
N ALA A 41 53.69 24.00 -16.54
CA ALA A 41 55.12 24.32 -16.30
C ALA A 41 56.04 23.10 -16.34
N LEU A 42 55.53 21.85 -16.19
CA LEU A 42 56.36 20.64 -16.15
C LEU A 42 56.50 19.93 -17.50
N VAL A 43 55.69 20.27 -18.51
CA VAL A 43 55.90 19.77 -19.86
C VAL A 43 57.11 20.42 -20.56
N GLY A 44 57.61 21.51 -19.99
CA GLY A 44 58.85 22.15 -20.40
C GLY A 44 60.15 21.52 -19.89
N ALA A 45 60.08 20.56 -18.92
CA ALA A 45 61.30 20.09 -18.24
C ALA A 45 61.71 18.64 -18.48
N GLY A 46 61.06 17.92 -19.43
CA GLY A 46 61.28 16.48 -19.60
C GLY A 46 61.77 16.01 -20.97
N ALA A 47 62.16 16.85 -21.84
CA ALA A 47 62.87 16.48 -23.08
C ALA A 47 64.15 17.29 -23.21
N THR A 48 65.18 16.95 -22.43
CA THR A 48 66.53 17.31 -22.77
C THR A 48 67.01 16.49 -24.00
N VAL A 49 66.42 16.74 -25.13
CA VAL A 49 67.20 16.64 -26.33
C VAL A 49 68.04 17.93 -26.31
N GLY A 50 69.33 17.80 -26.07
CA GLY A 50 70.25 18.92 -26.14
C GLY A 50 70.16 19.61 -27.46
N VAL A 51 69.30 20.57 -27.56
CA VAL A 51 69.39 21.60 -28.57
C VAL A 51 70.33 22.61 -27.96
N PRO A 52 71.57 22.82 -28.52
CA PRO A 52 72.42 23.87 -28.02
C PRO A 52 71.62 25.17 -28.10
N VAL A 53 71.43 25.82 -26.92
CA VAL A 53 71.03 27.21 -26.93
C VAL A 53 72.17 27.95 -27.55
N HIS A 54 72.13 28.08 -28.85
CA HIS A 54 73.01 29.02 -29.49
C HIS A 54 72.53 30.40 -29.04
N ALA A 55 73.39 31.03 -28.22
CA ALA A 55 73.26 32.46 -27.98
C ALA A 55 73.09 33.10 -29.39
N ILE A 56 72.04 33.92 -29.47
CA ILE A 56 71.74 34.66 -30.67
C ILE A 56 72.99 35.53 -31.00
N ASN A 57 73.81 35.02 -31.82
CA ASN A 57 74.98 35.76 -32.32
C ASN A 57 74.48 36.64 -33.45
N SER A 58 74.30 37.90 -33.16
CA SER A 58 73.72 38.92 -34.03
C SER A 58 74.64 39.32 -35.20
N THR A 59 74.99 38.36 -36.09
CA THR A 59 75.55 38.76 -37.34
C THR A 59 74.59 38.79 -38.52
N ASP A 60 73.36 38.34 -38.30
CA ASP A 60 72.23 38.56 -39.21
C ASP A 60 70.84 38.25 -38.64
N GLY A 61 70.70 38.45 -37.37
CA GLY A 61 69.40 38.27 -36.70
C GLY A 61 68.95 39.51 -35.96
N SER A 62 68.49 40.51 -36.71
CA SER A 62 67.82 41.65 -36.08
C SER A 62 66.54 41.20 -35.36
N ILE A 63 66.49 41.41 -34.00
CA ILE A 63 65.21 41.54 -33.36
C ILE A 63 64.67 42.90 -33.78
N SER A 64 63.95 42.97 -34.89
CA SER A 64 63.36 44.18 -35.35
C SER A 64 62.03 44.34 -34.58
N THR A 65 61.88 45.44 -33.87
CA THR A 65 60.64 45.83 -33.20
C THR A 65 59.79 46.72 -34.09
N GLU A 66 59.96 46.74 -35.40
CA GLU A 66 59.07 47.41 -36.30
C GLU A 66 57.72 46.67 -36.34
N ASN A 67 56.70 47.37 -35.98
CA ASN A 67 55.30 46.90 -35.98
C ASN A 67 55.00 45.73 -34.99
N SER A 68 55.63 45.70 -33.81
CA SER A 68 55.29 44.73 -32.75
C SER A 68 55.53 43.25 -33.15
N ARG A 69 56.50 42.96 -34.02
CA ARG A 69 56.86 41.63 -34.45
C ARG A 69 58.13 41.12 -33.76
N ILE A 70 58.07 39.97 -33.12
CA ILE A 70 59.27 39.23 -32.66
C ILE A 70 59.47 38.04 -33.63
N ASN A 71 60.42 38.13 -34.56
CA ASN A 71 60.77 37.07 -35.48
C ASN A 71 62.04 36.39 -35.00
N ILE A 72 61.98 35.25 -34.38
CA ILE A 72 63.16 34.45 -34.00
C ILE A 72 63.32 33.36 -35.07
N LYS A 73 64.08 33.65 -36.11
CA LYS A 73 64.47 32.68 -37.14
C LYS A 73 65.55 31.79 -36.57
N THR A 74 65.28 30.49 -36.43
CA THR A 74 66.26 29.48 -36.12
C THR A 74 66.74 28.85 -37.45
N ALA A 75 68.03 28.45 -37.52
CA ALA A 75 68.78 28.07 -38.68
C ALA A 75 68.07 27.14 -39.68
N LYS A 76 68.09 27.46 -40.94
CA LYS A 76 67.61 26.71 -42.08
C LYS A 76 68.34 25.37 -42.18
N THR A 77 67.64 24.26 -41.89
CA THR A 77 68.03 22.97 -42.43
C THR A 77 67.32 22.83 -43.78
N VAL A 78 68.12 22.67 -44.83
CA VAL A 78 67.69 22.51 -46.24
C VAL A 78 66.80 21.25 -46.31
N GLY A 79 65.54 21.39 -46.53
CA GLY A 79 64.58 20.31 -46.78
C GLY A 79 63.16 20.76 -46.75
N ALA A 80 62.65 21.23 -47.87
CA ALA A 80 61.25 21.11 -48.30
C ALA A 80 60.08 21.81 -47.52
N TYR A 81 60.28 22.88 -46.80
CA TYR A 81 59.17 23.76 -46.41
C TYR A 81 59.50 25.22 -46.58
N GLY A 82 58.74 25.89 -47.44
CA GLY A 82 58.98 27.24 -47.96
C GLY A 82 59.04 28.34 -46.94
N ASP A 83 59.33 29.55 -47.41
CA ASP A 83 59.43 30.78 -46.61
C ASP A 83 58.35 30.91 -45.58
N GLN A 84 58.81 31.02 -44.31
CA GLN A 84 57.94 31.22 -43.16
C GLN A 84 57.64 32.74 -43.00
N SER A 85 56.54 33.21 -43.56
CA SER A 85 56.01 34.52 -43.24
C SER A 85 55.47 34.53 -41.83
N VAL A 86 55.73 35.58 -41.04
CA VAL A 86 55.28 35.73 -39.68
C VAL A 86 54.45 37.02 -39.59
N GLY A 87 53.18 36.90 -39.26
CA GLY A 87 52.28 38.04 -39.19
C GLY A 87 52.61 39.03 -38.06
N VAL A 88 51.86 40.12 -37.95
CA VAL A 88 52.07 41.16 -36.95
C VAL A 88 51.80 40.57 -35.54
N ASN A 89 52.61 40.95 -34.56
CA ASN A 89 52.55 40.41 -33.18
C ASN A 89 52.69 38.88 -33.05
N SER A 90 53.34 38.25 -34.03
CA SER A 90 53.48 36.79 -34.09
C SER A 90 54.88 36.35 -33.64
N VAL A 91 54.94 35.10 -33.08
CA VAL A 91 56.20 34.51 -32.58
C VAL A 91 56.37 33.12 -33.20
N ALA A 92 57.51 32.85 -33.84
CA ALA A 92 57.86 31.54 -34.38
C ALA A 92 59.23 31.10 -33.90
N VAL A 93 59.33 30.03 -33.11
CA VAL A 93 60.60 29.53 -32.56
C VAL A 93 60.69 28.00 -32.79
N GLY A 94 61.84 27.54 -33.38
CA GLY A 94 62.06 26.12 -33.53
C GLY A 94 62.17 25.67 -34.99
N TYR A 95 62.20 24.35 -35.27
CA TYR A 95 62.46 23.76 -36.55
C TYR A 95 61.21 23.35 -37.34
N GLY A 96 61.10 23.76 -38.58
CA GLY A 96 60.00 23.33 -39.48
C GLY A 96 58.62 23.81 -39.07
N ASN A 97 58.53 24.87 -38.27
CA ASN A 97 57.30 25.50 -37.91
C ASN A 97 56.70 26.29 -39.06
N TYR A 98 55.39 26.31 -39.20
CA TYR A 98 54.65 26.98 -40.25
C TYR A 98 53.66 27.98 -39.72
N THR A 99 53.71 29.23 -40.16
CA THR A 99 52.73 30.28 -39.93
C THR A 99 52.33 30.91 -41.26
N ASN A 100 51.14 31.44 -41.37
CA ASN A 100 50.75 32.36 -42.46
C ASN A 100 51.01 33.79 -41.98
N ASP A 101 50.77 34.76 -42.87
CA ASP A 101 50.83 36.20 -42.55
C ASP A 101 49.73 36.69 -41.58
N GLU A 102 49.12 35.77 -40.80
CA GLU A 102 48.08 36.03 -39.84
C GLU A 102 48.64 36.63 -38.57
N ASP A 103 47.86 37.61 -37.97
CA ASP A 103 48.30 38.36 -36.80
C ASP A 103 48.16 37.57 -35.50
N GLY A 104 49.15 37.81 -34.61
CA GLY A 104 49.12 37.28 -33.23
C GLY A 104 49.37 35.77 -33.13
N THR A 105 49.90 35.10 -34.12
CA THR A 105 50.23 33.67 -34.04
C THR A 105 51.43 33.39 -33.14
N ILE A 106 51.39 32.28 -32.40
CA ILE A 106 52.51 31.82 -31.60
C ILE A 106 52.86 30.37 -31.98
N VAL A 107 54.05 30.13 -32.43
CA VAL A 107 54.54 28.78 -32.78
C VAL A 107 55.86 28.51 -32.11
N TYR A 108 55.94 27.43 -31.33
CA TYR A 108 57.18 27.06 -30.61
C TYR A 108 57.40 25.54 -30.66
N GLY A 109 58.60 25.11 -31.04
CA GLY A 109 58.94 23.67 -31.08
C GLY A 109 59.34 23.19 -32.47
N ALA A 110 58.85 21.97 -32.88
CA ALA A 110 59.21 21.40 -34.16
C ALA A 110 57.97 21.03 -34.99
N ALA A 111 57.96 21.37 -36.25
CA ALA A 111 56.95 21.02 -37.25
C ALA A 111 55.51 21.41 -36.84
N ASN A 112 55.35 22.48 -36.09
CA ASN A 112 54.04 23.02 -35.70
C ASN A 112 53.51 23.96 -36.79
N LYS A 113 52.19 24.05 -36.90
CA LYS A 113 51.48 24.90 -37.86
C LYS A 113 50.46 25.78 -37.16
N ALA A 114 50.58 27.10 -37.30
CA ALA A 114 49.55 28.05 -36.85
C ALA A 114 49.25 29.03 -38.02
N THR A 115 48.04 28.94 -38.58
CA THR A 115 47.73 29.63 -39.83
C THR A 115 46.48 30.51 -39.77
N ALA A 116 45.98 30.81 -38.61
CA ALA A 116 44.86 31.71 -38.42
C ALA A 116 45.15 32.75 -37.33
N ASN A 117 44.42 33.86 -37.34
CA ASN A 117 44.58 34.96 -36.40
C ASN A 117 44.56 34.48 -34.96
N ALA A 118 45.54 34.94 -34.15
CA ALA A 118 45.76 34.58 -32.76
C ALA A 118 45.85 33.07 -32.47
N ALA A 119 46.24 32.23 -33.46
CA ALA A 119 46.46 30.81 -33.26
C ALA A 119 47.76 30.51 -32.52
N ILE A 120 47.76 29.52 -31.65
CA ILE A 120 48.91 29.11 -30.83
C ILE A 120 49.23 27.61 -31.10
N ALA A 121 50.43 27.27 -31.55
CA ALA A 121 50.88 25.89 -31.74
C ALA A 121 52.24 25.66 -31.04
N LEU A 122 52.27 24.93 -29.94
CA LEU A 122 53.45 24.71 -29.10
C LEU A 122 53.75 23.20 -28.95
N GLY A 123 54.99 22.80 -29.26
CA GLY A 123 55.44 21.41 -29.09
C GLY A 123 55.92 20.76 -30.37
N ASN A 124 55.41 19.58 -30.77
CA ASN A 124 55.86 18.88 -31.99
C ASN A 124 54.63 18.50 -32.85
N ARG A 125 54.69 18.88 -34.14
CA ARG A 125 53.65 18.55 -35.14
C ARG A 125 52.22 18.95 -34.75
N ASN A 126 52.05 20.03 -33.96
CA ASN A 126 50.74 20.55 -33.66
C ASN A 126 50.21 21.43 -34.79
N GLU A 127 48.92 21.39 -35.03
CA GLU A 127 48.24 22.18 -36.05
C GLU A 127 47.15 23.04 -35.41
N ALA A 128 47.30 24.35 -35.45
CA ALA A 128 46.32 25.36 -34.98
C ALA A 128 45.95 26.23 -36.21
N THR A 129 44.90 25.89 -36.90
CA THR A 129 44.51 26.54 -38.15
C THR A 129 43.19 27.32 -38.01
N GLY A 130 42.54 27.31 -36.87
CA GLY A 130 41.37 28.13 -36.56
C GLY A 130 41.72 29.44 -35.87
N GLY A 131 40.91 30.48 -36.05
CA GLY A 131 41.09 31.76 -35.33
C GLY A 131 41.00 31.58 -33.83
N ASN A 132 41.95 32.11 -33.04
CA ASN A 132 42.09 31.90 -31.62
C ASN A 132 42.24 30.41 -31.22
N ALA A 133 42.71 29.54 -32.09
CA ALA A 133 42.93 28.14 -31.80
C ALA A 133 44.21 27.92 -30.99
N VAL A 134 44.23 26.94 -30.11
CA VAL A 134 45.40 26.54 -29.32
C VAL A 134 45.69 25.04 -29.52
N ALA A 135 46.87 24.69 -29.98
CA ALA A 135 47.36 23.33 -30.10
C ALA A 135 48.68 23.17 -29.32
N LEU A 136 48.68 22.40 -28.24
CA LEU A 136 49.80 22.29 -27.31
C LEU A 136 50.19 20.83 -27.06
N GLY A 137 51.41 20.42 -27.33
CA GLY A 137 51.91 19.08 -27.08
C GLY A 137 52.46 18.39 -28.33
N THR A 138 51.96 17.22 -28.71
CA THR A 138 52.46 16.46 -29.88
C THR A 138 51.32 16.06 -30.80
N SER A 139 51.39 16.43 -32.05
CA SER A 139 50.45 16.04 -33.13
C SER A 139 48.98 16.40 -32.82
N ASN A 140 48.73 17.45 -32.07
CA ASN A 140 47.39 17.92 -31.80
C ASN A 140 46.87 18.78 -32.96
N THR A 141 45.56 18.74 -33.17
CA THR A 141 44.89 19.45 -34.26
C THR A 141 43.78 20.35 -33.70
N ALA A 142 43.87 21.64 -33.92
CA ALA A 142 42.90 22.65 -33.54
C ALA A 142 42.55 23.49 -34.80
N THR A 143 41.53 23.08 -35.54
CA THR A 143 41.30 23.59 -36.91
C THR A 143 40.21 24.65 -37.02
N ASN A 144 39.30 24.75 -36.03
CA ASN A 144 38.20 25.68 -36.09
C ASN A 144 38.35 26.84 -35.10
N VAL A 145 37.43 27.80 -35.13
CA VAL A 145 37.51 29.03 -34.32
C VAL A 145 37.40 28.71 -32.84
N LYS A 146 38.30 29.31 -32.02
CA LYS A 146 38.32 29.18 -30.54
C LYS A 146 38.50 27.73 -30.07
N THR A 147 39.16 26.85 -30.82
CA THR A 147 39.43 25.48 -30.45
C THR A 147 40.67 25.36 -29.56
N ILE A 148 40.68 24.36 -28.68
CA ILE A 148 41.80 24.05 -27.81
C ILE A 148 42.13 22.56 -27.94
N ALA A 149 43.30 22.20 -28.40
CA ALA A 149 43.79 20.81 -28.47
C ALA A 149 45.11 20.70 -27.69
N ILE A 150 45.12 20.01 -26.57
CA ILE A 150 46.28 19.87 -25.68
C ILE A 150 46.58 18.40 -25.44
N GLY A 151 47.87 18.01 -25.60
CA GLY A 151 48.30 16.65 -25.29
C GLY A 151 48.99 15.92 -26.43
N ASN A 152 48.53 14.70 -26.73
CA ASN A 152 49.09 13.90 -27.82
C ASN A 152 48.00 13.43 -28.79
N LYS A 153 48.06 13.80 -30.04
CA LYS A 153 47.07 13.44 -31.07
C LYS A 153 45.62 13.77 -30.66
N SER A 154 45.41 14.83 -29.91
CA SER A 154 44.08 15.34 -29.58
C SER A 154 43.57 16.22 -30.73
N ASN A 155 42.28 16.08 -31.05
CA ASN A 155 41.68 16.76 -32.20
C ASN A 155 40.48 17.62 -31.77
N ALA A 156 40.58 18.94 -31.98
CA ALA A 156 39.50 19.90 -31.75
C ALA A 156 39.15 20.56 -33.09
N ASN A 157 38.20 19.98 -33.82
CA ASN A 157 37.92 20.34 -35.22
C ASN A 157 36.52 20.93 -35.43
N ALA A 158 35.89 21.45 -34.38
CA ALA A 158 34.65 22.22 -34.47
C ALA A 158 34.74 23.48 -33.62
N ASP A 159 33.99 24.53 -33.95
CA ASP A 159 34.04 25.82 -33.27
C ASP A 159 33.86 25.70 -31.76
N GLY A 160 34.74 26.32 -31.00
CA GLY A 160 34.73 26.30 -29.52
C GLY A 160 35.07 24.94 -28.89
N ALA A 161 35.40 23.90 -29.66
CA ALA A 161 35.71 22.59 -29.10
C ALA A 161 37.05 22.58 -28.32
N ILE A 162 37.08 21.85 -27.22
CA ILE A 162 38.22 21.65 -26.33
C ILE A 162 38.59 20.16 -26.30
N ALA A 163 39.80 19.78 -26.62
CA ALA A 163 40.31 18.42 -26.54
C ALA A 163 41.63 18.37 -25.76
N ILE A 164 41.63 17.80 -24.58
CA ILE A 164 42.79 17.73 -23.69
C ILE A 164 43.09 16.28 -23.31
N GLY A 165 44.34 15.82 -23.61
CA GLY A 165 44.78 14.47 -23.27
C GLY A 165 45.45 13.76 -24.45
N ALA A 166 45.15 12.49 -24.67
CA ALA A 166 45.75 11.76 -25.77
C ALA A 166 44.71 11.05 -26.64
N TYR A 167 44.89 11.07 -27.93
CA TYR A 167 44.03 10.40 -28.92
C TYR A 167 42.54 10.78 -28.84
N ASN A 168 42.22 11.96 -28.34
CA ASN A 168 40.87 12.43 -28.25
C ASN A 168 40.28 12.78 -29.62
N ASN A 169 39.00 12.49 -29.83
CA ASN A 169 38.32 12.66 -31.12
C ASN A 169 39.03 11.96 -32.30
N GLN A 170 39.70 10.87 -32.03
CA GLN A 170 40.33 10.01 -33.04
C GLN A 170 39.47 8.76 -33.26
N ASN A 171 39.48 8.23 -34.49
CA ASN A 171 38.89 6.94 -34.79
C ASN A 171 39.87 5.83 -34.39
N TYR A 172 39.94 5.49 -33.11
CA TYR A 172 40.74 4.36 -32.66
C TYR A 172 39.85 3.15 -32.37
N VAL A 173 39.81 2.22 -33.31
CA VAL A 173 39.28 0.87 -33.07
C VAL A 173 40.51 -0.04 -32.93
N THR A 174 40.65 -0.72 -31.77
CA THR A 174 41.70 -1.73 -31.58
C THR A 174 41.66 -2.74 -32.72
N GLY A 175 42.69 -2.74 -33.58
CA GLY A 175 42.76 -3.60 -34.77
C GLY A 175 42.26 -2.97 -36.08
N SER A 176 41.81 -1.72 -36.08
CA SER A 176 41.46 -0.97 -37.29
C SER A 176 42.59 -0.02 -37.71
N SER A 177 42.92 0.03 -39.00
CA SER A 177 43.81 1.01 -39.58
C SER A 177 43.16 2.38 -39.85
N ASP A 178 41.90 2.59 -39.46
CA ASP A 178 41.19 3.85 -39.66
C ASP A 178 41.64 4.89 -38.62
N THR A 179 42.49 5.80 -39.06
CA THR A 179 43.02 6.92 -38.27
C THR A 179 42.33 8.24 -38.59
N THR A 180 41.16 8.21 -39.23
CA THR A 180 40.45 9.46 -39.57
C THR A 180 39.97 10.12 -38.29
N PRO A 181 40.23 11.42 -38.08
CA PRO A 181 39.73 12.13 -36.91
C PRO A 181 38.19 12.16 -36.92
N LYS A 182 37.59 11.75 -35.84
CA LYS A 182 36.15 12.02 -35.64
C LYS A 182 35.94 13.52 -35.46
N GLN A 183 34.87 14.01 -36.04
CA GLN A 183 34.50 15.41 -35.85
C GLN A 183 34.07 15.67 -34.42
N ALA A 184 34.71 16.65 -33.78
CA ALA A 184 34.22 17.18 -32.49
C ALA A 184 32.94 17.96 -32.73
N GLY A 185 32.03 17.97 -31.73
CA GLY A 185 30.89 18.89 -31.75
C GLY A 185 31.33 20.32 -31.44
N GLY A 186 30.62 21.32 -31.96
CA GLY A 186 30.85 22.73 -31.60
C GLY A 186 30.68 22.97 -30.10
N ASN A 187 31.57 23.76 -29.49
CA ASN A 187 31.62 24.02 -28.02
C ASN A 187 31.70 22.73 -27.18
N SER A 188 32.15 21.62 -27.73
CA SER A 188 32.32 20.39 -26.97
C SER A 188 33.59 20.38 -26.11
N VAL A 189 33.59 19.59 -25.04
CA VAL A 189 34.77 19.42 -24.17
C VAL A 189 35.14 17.96 -24.07
N VAL A 190 36.40 17.64 -24.46
CA VAL A 190 36.97 16.32 -24.31
C VAL A 190 38.21 16.41 -23.42
N VAL A 191 38.25 15.64 -22.35
CA VAL A 191 39.41 15.56 -21.46
C VAL A 191 39.71 14.11 -21.13
N GLY A 192 40.88 13.62 -21.54
CA GLY A 192 41.25 12.23 -21.23
C GLY A 192 42.06 11.56 -22.31
N ASN A 193 41.88 10.25 -22.45
CA ASN A 193 42.58 9.43 -23.43
C ASN A 193 41.57 8.63 -24.26
N TYR A 194 41.69 8.62 -25.57
CA TYR A 194 40.75 7.98 -26.51
C TYR A 194 39.29 8.42 -26.39
N SER A 195 39.01 9.58 -25.77
CA SER A 195 37.68 10.09 -25.58
C SER A 195 37.15 10.84 -26.80
N HIS A 196 35.85 10.89 -26.96
CA HIS A 196 35.19 11.51 -28.10
C HIS A 196 33.92 12.30 -27.69
N ALA A 197 33.85 13.56 -28.10
CA ALA A 197 32.67 14.40 -27.95
C ALA A 197 32.18 14.84 -29.36
N GLY A 198 31.26 14.05 -29.95
CA GLY A 198 30.75 14.27 -31.31
C GLY A 198 29.59 15.26 -31.39
N GLY A 199 28.80 15.44 -30.33
CA GLY A 199 27.71 16.39 -30.30
C GLY A 199 28.12 17.81 -29.89
N ARG A 200 27.37 18.83 -30.33
CA ARG A 200 27.55 20.22 -29.88
C ARG A 200 27.28 20.32 -28.37
N GLN A 201 28.03 21.20 -27.69
CA GLN A 201 27.89 21.45 -26.24
C GLN A 201 28.04 20.16 -25.41
N SER A 202 28.59 19.11 -25.95
CA SER A 202 28.75 17.83 -25.24
C SER A 202 30.08 17.77 -24.46
N VAL A 203 30.11 16.93 -23.44
CA VAL A 203 31.25 16.77 -22.52
C VAL A 203 31.64 15.31 -22.40
N ALA A 204 32.91 14.98 -22.78
CA ALA A 204 33.49 13.65 -22.63
C ALA A 204 34.76 13.74 -21.78
N ILE A 205 34.73 13.25 -20.54
CA ILE A 205 35.85 13.31 -19.61
C ILE A 205 36.20 11.90 -19.11
N GLY A 206 37.44 11.42 -19.41
CA GLY A 206 37.88 10.11 -18.90
C GLY A 206 38.80 9.38 -19.85
N ASN A 207 38.81 8.06 -19.76
CA ASN A 207 39.46 7.17 -20.74
C ASN A 207 38.35 6.52 -21.55
N ASN A 208 38.39 6.62 -22.85
CA ASN A 208 37.40 6.06 -23.78
C ASN A 208 35.96 6.57 -23.47
N ALA A 209 35.81 7.80 -22.94
CA ALA A 209 34.54 8.43 -22.76
C ALA A 209 33.98 8.92 -24.10
N THR A 210 32.70 8.62 -24.39
CA THR A 210 32.14 8.92 -25.72
C THR A 210 30.75 9.60 -25.59
N THR A 211 30.59 10.74 -26.28
CA THR A 211 29.30 11.34 -26.59
C THR A 211 29.11 11.41 -28.10
N GLN A 212 27.90 11.13 -28.60
CA GLN A 212 27.64 11.17 -30.04
C GLN A 212 26.74 12.32 -30.48
N HIS A 213 25.90 12.84 -29.57
CA HIS A 213 24.88 13.84 -29.88
C HIS A 213 24.97 15.07 -28.99
N ASP A 214 24.23 16.12 -29.36
CA ASP A 214 24.22 17.42 -28.70
C ASP A 214 23.84 17.31 -27.20
N ASP A 215 24.38 18.23 -26.38
CA ASP A 215 24.08 18.43 -24.95
C ASP A 215 24.27 17.17 -24.10
N SER A 216 25.07 16.20 -24.54
CA SER A 216 25.29 14.96 -23.82
C SER A 216 26.57 15.00 -22.96
N VAL A 217 26.59 14.25 -21.88
CA VAL A 217 27.70 14.20 -20.91
C VAL A 217 28.15 12.76 -20.69
N ALA A 218 29.43 12.48 -20.87
CA ALA A 218 30.08 11.20 -20.57
C ALA A 218 31.30 11.46 -19.66
N ILE A 219 31.27 10.99 -18.41
CA ILE A 219 32.37 11.18 -17.45
C ILE A 219 32.77 9.86 -16.81
N GLY A 220 34.03 9.47 -17.00
CA GLY A 220 34.64 8.27 -16.46
C GLY A 220 35.32 7.37 -17.52
N ALA A 221 35.75 6.17 -17.12
CA ALA A 221 36.39 5.25 -18.04
C ALA A 221 35.37 4.31 -18.72
N ASP A 222 35.50 4.15 -20.05
CA ASP A 222 34.61 3.32 -20.88
C ASP A 222 33.12 3.70 -20.74
N VAL A 223 32.82 5.00 -20.78
CA VAL A 223 31.49 5.57 -20.59
C VAL A 223 30.93 6.09 -21.90
N SER A 224 29.67 5.83 -22.18
CA SER A 224 29.03 6.24 -23.42
C SER A 224 27.68 6.93 -23.22
N ALA A 225 27.53 8.15 -23.76
CA ALA A 225 26.27 8.88 -23.89
C ALA A 225 25.93 9.03 -25.38
N LEU A 226 25.03 8.17 -25.89
CA LEU A 226 24.89 7.89 -27.32
C LEU A 226 23.65 8.53 -27.98
N ALA A 227 22.94 9.38 -27.28
CA ALA A 227 21.86 10.20 -27.85
C ALA A 227 21.87 11.60 -27.22
N GLY A 228 21.12 12.56 -27.78
CA GLY A 228 21.06 13.95 -27.28
C GLY A 228 20.56 14.04 -25.84
N HIS A 229 21.08 15.01 -25.08
CA HIS A 229 20.75 15.27 -23.68
C HIS A 229 21.04 14.09 -22.71
N ASN A 230 21.75 13.05 -23.14
CA ASN A 230 22.08 11.91 -22.29
C ASN A 230 23.23 12.21 -21.32
N ILE A 231 23.13 11.67 -20.13
CA ILE A 231 24.15 11.77 -19.09
C ILE A 231 24.64 10.37 -18.70
N ALA A 232 25.93 10.10 -18.90
CA ALA A 232 26.58 8.87 -18.49
C ALA A 232 27.78 9.20 -17.58
N ILE A 233 27.75 8.80 -16.32
CA ILE A 233 28.82 9.08 -15.34
C ILE A 233 29.17 7.80 -14.60
N GLY A 234 30.42 7.34 -14.71
CA GLY A 234 30.80 6.09 -14.05
C GLY A 234 32.02 5.43 -14.69
N SER A 235 31.96 4.11 -14.85
CA SER A 235 33.05 3.34 -15.46
C SER A 235 32.56 1.96 -15.92
N GLY A 236 33.44 1.19 -16.58
CA GLY A 236 33.18 -0.21 -16.89
C GLY A 236 32.03 -0.44 -17.86
N GLY A 237 31.79 0.47 -18.80
CA GLY A 237 30.72 0.33 -19.79
C GLY A 237 29.41 1.00 -19.37
N THR A 238 29.45 1.97 -18.44
CA THR A 238 28.29 2.82 -18.13
C THR A 238 27.75 3.47 -19.40
N LYS A 239 26.45 3.31 -19.65
CA LYS A 239 25.86 3.69 -20.92
C LYS A 239 24.50 4.38 -20.76
N ALA A 240 24.37 5.55 -21.35
CA ALA A 240 23.11 6.26 -21.51
C ALA A 240 22.77 6.34 -23.02
N GLN A 241 21.65 5.74 -23.43
CA GLN A 241 21.27 5.66 -24.82
C GLN A 241 19.75 5.61 -24.97
N SER A 242 19.13 6.68 -25.41
CA SER A 242 17.74 6.70 -25.84
C SER A 242 17.55 6.05 -27.20
N ALA A 243 16.34 5.63 -27.53
CA ALA A 243 16.04 5.02 -28.83
C ALA A 243 16.33 5.97 -30.00
N PRO A 244 16.74 5.46 -31.18
CA PRO A 244 16.98 6.27 -32.36
C PRO A 244 15.78 7.11 -32.78
N GLY A 245 16.03 8.35 -33.21
CA GLY A 245 14.97 9.28 -33.67
C GLY A 245 14.15 9.95 -32.56
N LYS A 246 14.46 9.72 -31.29
CA LYS A 246 13.86 10.43 -30.14
C LYS A 246 14.69 11.66 -29.79
N THR A 247 14.40 12.77 -30.48
CA THR A 247 15.02 14.07 -30.21
C THR A 247 14.42 14.70 -28.96
N GLY A 248 15.26 15.25 -28.06
CA GLY A 248 14.81 15.88 -26.82
C GLY A 248 14.60 14.91 -25.65
N SER A 249 14.92 13.63 -25.77
CA SER A 249 14.81 12.62 -24.72
C SER A 249 16.14 12.48 -23.97
N ALA A 250 16.10 12.37 -22.62
CA ALA A 250 17.28 12.28 -21.79
C ALA A 250 17.38 10.91 -21.09
N ALA A 251 18.41 10.14 -21.40
CA ALA A 251 18.76 8.97 -20.58
C ALA A 251 19.87 9.34 -19.61
N ILE A 252 19.76 8.92 -18.36
CA ILE A 252 20.73 9.17 -17.30
C ILE A 252 21.28 7.85 -16.77
N ALA A 253 22.56 7.61 -16.90
CA ALA A 253 23.27 6.45 -16.36
C ALA A 253 24.40 6.89 -15.44
N ILE A 254 24.31 6.59 -14.15
CA ILE A 254 25.32 6.97 -13.15
C ILE A 254 25.74 5.77 -12.31
N GLY A 255 26.99 5.40 -12.36
CA GLY A 255 27.57 4.28 -11.59
C GLY A 255 28.36 3.30 -12.44
N LEU A 256 29.07 2.39 -11.80
CA LEU A 256 29.82 1.33 -12.49
C LEU A 256 28.86 0.42 -13.29
N ASN A 257 29.07 0.28 -14.58
CA ASN A 257 28.21 -0.54 -15.46
C ASN A 257 26.70 -0.17 -15.42
N ALA A 258 26.36 1.05 -15.05
CA ALA A 258 24.96 1.51 -15.10
C ALA A 258 24.48 1.59 -16.56
N GLN A 259 23.28 1.08 -16.83
CA GLN A 259 22.70 0.98 -18.17
C GLN A 259 21.34 1.69 -18.20
N ALA A 260 21.29 2.87 -18.80
CA ALA A 260 20.05 3.55 -19.20
C ALA A 260 19.92 3.44 -20.72
N THR A 261 19.41 2.31 -21.21
CA THR A 261 19.45 1.98 -22.64
C THR A 261 18.10 1.46 -23.10
N TYR A 262 17.74 1.76 -24.33
CA TYR A 262 16.42 1.38 -24.87
C TYR A 262 16.18 -0.15 -25.01
N GLY A 263 17.18 -1.00 -24.77
CA GLY A 263 17.02 -2.46 -24.85
C GLY A 263 16.45 -2.90 -26.20
N ASN A 264 15.32 -3.60 -26.16
CA ASN A 264 14.56 -4.01 -27.35
C ASN A 264 13.38 -3.08 -27.66
N ASP A 265 13.13 -2.05 -26.85
CA ASP A 265 12.04 -1.09 -27.05
C ASP A 265 12.53 0.13 -27.83
N ALA A 266 12.31 0.13 -29.13
CA ALA A 266 12.68 1.23 -30.02
C ALA A 266 11.95 2.55 -29.72
N SER A 267 11.00 2.57 -28.78
CA SER A 267 10.31 3.77 -28.32
C SER A 267 10.83 4.29 -26.97
N ALA A 268 11.75 3.59 -26.31
CA ALA A 268 12.20 3.95 -24.98
C ALA A 268 13.06 5.22 -24.94
N TYR A 269 12.70 6.13 -24.02
CA TYR A 269 13.38 7.39 -23.76
C TYR A 269 13.20 7.75 -22.26
N ASP A 270 13.86 8.82 -21.79
CA ASP A 270 13.81 9.34 -20.41
C ASP A 270 14.09 8.29 -19.33
N MET A 271 15.05 7.42 -19.61
CA MET A 271 15.44 6.36 -18.69
C MET A 271 16.46 6.86 -17.66
N ILE A 272 16.33 6.41 -16.40
CA ILE A 272 17.25 6.76 -15.32
C ILE A 272 17.81 5.48 -14.70
N ALA A 273 19.14 5.28 -14.77
CA ALA A 273 19.85 4.19 -14.12
C ALA A 273 20.95 4.75 -13.21
N VAL A 274 20.77 4.70 -11.91
CA VAL A 274 21.72 5.22 -10.91
C VAL A 274 22.11 4.13 -9.92
N GLY A 275 23.36 3.73 -9.96
CA GLY A 275 23.92 2.68 -9.11
C GLY A 275 24.82 1.71 -9.88
N ASN A 276 25.60 0.92 -9.15
CA ASN A 276 26.43 -0.13 -9.74
C ASN A 276 25.53 -1.17 -10.43
N GLN A 277 25.74 -1.39 -11.72
CA GLN A 277 24.95 -2.31 -12.55
C GLN A 277 23.42 -2.04 -12.53
N ALA A 278 23.01 -0.81 -12.23
CA ALA A 278 21.62 -0.41 -12.38
C ALA A 278 21.20 -0.47 -13.84
N THR A 279 20.01 -0.96 -14.13
CA THR A 279 19.50 -1.13 -15.49
C THR A 279 18.12 -0.53 -15.65
N ALA A 280 17.98 0.47 -16.51
CA ALA A 280 16.71 1.03 -16.95
C ALA A 280 16.63 0.83 -18.48
N SER A 281 15.70 -0.02 -18.96
CA SER A 281 15.71 -0.45 -20.37
C SER A 281 14.35 -0.32 -21.07
N ALA A 282 13.42 0.41 -20.50
CA ALA A 282 12.13 0.69 -21.11
C ALA A 282 11.79 2.19 -21.01
N ASN A 283 10.77 2.63 -21.75
CA ASN A 283 10.32 4.01 -21.77
C ASN A 283 10.04 4.56 -20.36
N ALA A 284 10.61 5.70 -20.01
CA ALA A 284 10.49 6.38 -18.72
C ALA A 284 10.79 5.46 -17.51
N ALA A 285 11.64 4.45 -17.70
CA ALA A 285 12.03 3.53 -16.64
C ALA A 285 13.06 4.18 -15.69
N THR A 286 12.90 3.99 -14.40
CA THR A 286 13.79 4.51 -13.37
C THR A 286 14.36 3.38 -12.50
N ALA A 287 15.66 3.17 -12.53
CA ALA A 287 16.39 2.18 -11.72
C ALA A 287 17.43 2.87 -10.84
N ILE A 288 17.22 2.89 -9.52
CA ILE A 288 18.13 3.52 -8.56
C ILE A 288 18.58 2.51 -7.50
N GLY A 289 19.85 2.23 -7.44
CA GLY A 289 20.46 1.28 -6.51
C GLY A 289 21.33 0.24 -7.21
N THR A 290 22.20 -0.41 -6.47
CA THR A 290 23.06 -1.47 -7.00
C THR A 290 22.24 -2.64 -7.52
N LEU A 291 22.49 -3.06 -8.77
CA LEU A 291 21.77 -4.17 -9.42
C LEU A 291 20.24 -3.95 -9.54
N SER A 292 19.78 -2.73 -9.40
CA SER A 292 18.35 -2.40 -9.63
C SER A 292 18.00 -2.57 -11.11
N LYS A 293 16.77 -3.02 -11.39
CA LYS A 293 16.30 -3.29 -12.76
C LYS A 293 14.89 -2.73 -12.96
N ALA A 294 14.76 -1.75 -13.83
CA ALA A 294 13.51 -1.20 -14.32
C ALA A 294 13.39 -1.48 -15.82
N THR A 295 12.64 -2.51 -16.20
CA THR A 295 12.56 -3.00 -17.58
C THR A 295 11.17 -2.90 -18.20
N GLY A 296 10.18 -2.45 -17.43
CA GLY A 296 8.85 -2.13 -17.94
C GLY A 296 8.68 -0.64 -18.23
N ASN A 297 7.80 -0.28 -19.15
CA ASN A 297 7.47 1.11 -19.46
C ASN A 297 6.93 1.81 -18.20
N ASN A 298 7.38 3.04 -17.93
CA ASN A 298 7.00 3.81 -16.73
C ASN A 298 7.27 3.05 -15.41
N SER A 299 8.20 2.10 -15.42
CA SER A 299 8.52 1.33 -14.22
C SER A 299 9.56 2.02 -13.35
N THR A 300 9.49 1.80 -12.03
CA THR A 300 10.43 2.37 -11.08
C THR A 300 10.96 1.30 -10.13
N ALA A 301 12.28 1.11 -10.10
CA ALA A 301 12.98 0.18 -9.22
C ALA A 301 14.00 0.93 -8.36
N ILE A 302 13.73 1.12 -7.10
CA ILE A 302 14.59 1.85 -6.15
C ILE A 302 15.02 0.93 -5.01
N GLY A 303 16.29 0.64 -4.94
CA GLY A 303 16.91 -0.22 -3.93
C GLY A 303 17.89 -1.22 -4.52
N ASN A 304 18.73 -1.82 -3.66
CA ASN A 304 19.66 -2.86 -4.07
C ASN A 304 18.88 -4.08 -4.59
N LYS A 305 19.16 -4.51 -5.81
CA LYS A 305 18.48 -5.64 -6.48
C LYS A 305 16.95 -5.47 -6.62
N ALA A 306 16.44 -4.26 -6.53
CA ALA A 306 15.03 -3.99 -6.80
C ALA A 306 14.72 -4.29 -8.28
N THR A 307 13.58 -4.90 -8.57
CA THR A 307 13.16 -5.29 -9.92
C THR A 307 11.73 -4.81 -10.19
N ALA A 308 11.57 -3.99 -11.21
CA ALA A 308 10.29 -3.55 -11.75
C ALA A 308 10.26 -3.88 -13.25
N SER A 309 9.66 -5.02 -13.63
CA SER A 309 9.83 -5.58 -14.97
C SER A 309 8.62 -5.40 -15.89
N ALA A 310 7.49 -4.99 -15.38
CA ALA A 310 6.30 -4.75 -16.19
C ALA A 310 5.92 -3.26 -16.24
N SER A 311 5.05 -2.90 -17.18
CA SER A 311 4.61 -1.53 -17.35
C SER A 311 3.91 -0.99 -16.09
N GLY A 312 4.30 0.22 -15.66
CA GLY A 312 3.78 0.86 -14.47
C GLY A 312 4.16 0.16 -13.15
N ALA A 313 5.07 -0.81 -13.16
CA ALA A 313 5.50 -1.51 -11.96
C ALA A 313 6.40 -0.63 -11.07
N LEU A 314 6.16 -0.67 -9.77
CA LEU A 314 6.88 0.12 -8.77
C LEU A 314 7.51 -0.80 -7.71
N ALA A 315 8.84 -0.80 -7.59
CA ALA A 315 9.60 -1.61 -6.65
C ALA A 315 10.50 -0.73 -5.76
N PHE A 316 10.15 -0.59 -4.49
CA PHE A 316 10.88 0.23 -3.53
C PHE A 316 11.44 -0.61 -2.38
N GLY A 317 12.76 -0.75 -2.31
CA GLY A 317 13.46 -1.47 -1.26
C GLY A 317 14.43 -2.52 -1.80
N GLN A 318 15.23 -3.09 -0.91
CA GLN A 318 16.21 -4.12 -1.28
C GLN A 318 15.50 -5.40 -1.74
N ALA A 319 15.93 -5.95 -2.86
CA ALA A 319 15.44 -7.21 -3.43
C ALA A 319 13.92 -7.27 -3.65
N THR A 320 13.27 -6.11 -3.78
CA THR A 320 11.85 -6.02 -4.12
C THR A 320 11.58 -6.47 -5.54
N GLN A 321 10.43 -7.05 -5.76
CA GLN A 321 10.00 -7.54 -7.07
C GLN A 321 8.58 -7.05 -7.38
N ALA A 322 8.45 -6.15 -8.34
CA ALA A 322 7.19 -5.76 -8.95
C ALA A 322 7.22 -6.20 -10.41
N THR A 323 6.60 -7.34 -10.73
CA THR A 323 6.82 -8.01 -12.02
C THR A 323 5.59 -8.07 -12.92
N ALA A 324 4.46 -7.57 -12.46
CA ALA A 324 3.24 -7.48 -13.24
C ALA A 324 2.84 -6.03 -13.52
N HIS A 325 1.96 -5.82 -14.48
CA HIS A 325 1.45 -4.51 -14.89
C HIS A 325 0.81 -3.78 -13.70
N GLY A 326 1.25 -2.55 -13.44
CA GLY A 326 0.75 -1.74 -12.34
C GLY A 326 1.03 -2.30 -10.95
N ALA A 327 1.93 -3.28 -10.81
CA ALA A 327 2.28 -3.88 -9.51
C ALA A 327 3.09 -2.92 -8.63
N LEU A 328 2.78 -2.87 -7.35
CA LEU A 328 3.51 -2.09 -6.35
C LEU A 328 4.15 -3.01 -5.30
N ALA A 329 5.47 -3.01 -5.18
CA ALA A 329 6.20 -3.70 -4.14
C ALA A 329 7.03 -2.71 -3.32
N THR A 330 6.81 -2.64 -2.02
CA THR A 330 7.53 -1.74 -1.11
C THR A 330 8.00 -2.48 0.13
N GLY A 331 9.29 -2.45 0.39
CA GLY A 331 9.92 -3.13 1.53
C GLY A 331 10.98 -4.14 1.11
N ASN A 332 11.85 -4.53 2.03
CA ASN A 332 12.91 -5.50 1.75
C ASN A 332 12.30 -6.86 1.36
N GLY A 333 12.62 -7.36 0.19
CA GLY A 333 12.14 -8.64 -0.32
C GLY A 333 10.64 -8.71 -0.62
N ALA A 334 9.93 -7.59 -0.66
CA ALA A 334 8.52 -7.56 -1.03
C ALA A 334 8.32 -8.03 -2.49
N GLN A 335 7.26 -8.78 -2.75
CA GLN A 335 6.93 -9.35 -4.05
C GLN A 335 5.50 -9.00 -4.45
N SER A 336 5.34 -8.33 -5.57
CA SER A 336 4.06 -8.01 -6.20
C SER A 336 4.10 -8.55 -7.64
N LYS A 337 3.40 -9.66 -7.88
CA LYS A 337 3.49 -10.43 -9.13
C LYS A 337 2.18 -10.51 -9.90
N GLY A 338 1.06 -10.13 -9.30
CA GLY A 338 -0.23 -10.01 -9.97
C GLY A 338 -0.42 -8.63 -10.61
N VAL A 339 -1.25 -8.56 -11.63
CA VAL A 339 -1.63 -7.28 -12.27
C VAL A 339 -2.35 -6.41 -11.25
N GLY A 340 -1.90 -5.16 -11.10
CA GLY A 340 -2.47 -4.22 -10.13
C GLY A 340 -2.31 -4.64 -8.67
N SER A 341 -1.45 -5.63 -8.36
CA SER A 341 -1.23 -6.08 -7.00
C SER A 341 -0.38 -5.10 -6.18
N THR A 342 -0.51 -5.15 -4.87
CA THR A 342 0.19 -4.28 -3.93
C THR A 342 0.81 -5.07 -2.78
N ALA A 343 2.13 -5.05 -2.65
CA ALA A 343 2.87 -5.66 -1.56
C ALA A 343 3.65 -4.61 -0.77
N VAL A 344 3.25 -4.32 0.45
CA VAL A 344 3.87 -3.31 1.32
C VAL A 344 4.31 -3.94 2.64
N GLY A 345 5.59 -4.01 2.85
CA GLY A 345 6.20 -4.61 4.03
C GLY A 345 7.38 -5.52 3.67
N ARG A 346 8.25 -5.78 4.63
CA ARG A 346 9.35 -6.72 4.42
C ARG A 346 8.79 -8.10 4.09
N THR A 347 9.25 -8.70 3.02
CA THR A 347 8.83 -10.03 2.53
C THR A 347 7.32 -10.19 2.28
N ALA A 348 6.56 -9.09 2.22
CA ALA A 348 5.15 -9.13 1.84
C ALA A 348 4.99 -9.68 0.41
N LYS A 349 3.97 -10.50 0.18
CA LYS A 349 3.73 -11.17 -1.11
C LYS A 349 2.30 -10.93 -1.58
N ALA A 350 2.16 -10.28 -2.70
CA ALA A 350 0.92 -10.11 -3.44
C ALA A 350 1.10 -10.74 -4.83
N ASN A 351 0.78 -12.04 -4.95
CA ASN A 351 1.21 -12.81 -6.10
C ASN A 351 0.17 -12.89 -7.23
N ASN A 352 -1.08 -12.61 -6.94
CA ASN A 352 -2.18 -12.73 -7.89
C ASN A 352 -2.80 -11.36 -8.20
N ASP A 353 -3.62 -11.32 -9.25
CA ASP A 353 -4.20 -10.08 -9.78
C ASP A 353 -5.05 -9.37 -8.73
N GLY A 354 -4.89 -8.04 -8.65
CA GLY A 354 -5.60 -7.20 -7.70
C GLY A 354 -5.32 -7.51 -6.22
N SER A 355 -4.40 -8.43 -5.90
CA SER A 355 -4.11 -8.80 -4.52
C SER A 355 -3.36 -7.71 -3.75
N VAL A 356 -3.62 -7.61 -2.44
CA VAL A 356 -3.02 -6.61 -1.54
C VAL A 356 -2.44 -7.32 -0.32
N ALA A 357 -1.13 -7.19 -0.12
CA ALA A 357 -0.42 -7.71 1.05
C ALA A 357 0.28 -6.56 1.79
N VAL A 358 -0.18 -6.22 2.98
CA VAL A 358 0.38 -5.13 3.78
C VAL A 358 0.80 -5.63 5.15
N GLY A 359 2.08 -5.49 5.44
CA GLY A 359 2.69 -5.91 6.69
C GLY A 359 3.87 -6.86 6.50
N PHE A 360 4.63 -7.07 7.56
CA PHE A 360 5.77 -7.98 7.55
C PHE A 360 5.31 -9.40 7.24
N ASN A 361 5.85 -10.00 6.18
CA ASN A 361 5.53 -11.36 5.73
C ASN A 361 4.03 -11.63 5.46
N ALA A 362 3.23 -10.59 5.25
CA ALA A 362 1.84 -10.73 4.82
C ALA A 362 1.77 -11.39 3.44
N GLU A 363 0.81 -12.29 3.22
CA GLU A 363 0.73 -13.08 1.98
C GLU A 363 -0.70 -13.09 1.43
N ALA A 364 -0.89 -12.47 0.28
CA ALA A 364 -2.12 -12.47 -0.48
C ALA A 364 -1.88 -13.22 -1.80
N THR A 365 -2.37 -14.46 -1.88
CA THR A 365 -2.14 -15.37 -3.01
C THR A 365 -3.41 -15.74 -3.78
N GLY A 366 -4.57 -15.30 -3.33
CA GLY A 366 -5.80 -15.37 -4.12
C GLY A 366 -5.95 -14.15 -5.03
N ASP A 367 -6.68 -14.29 -6.12
CA ASP A 367 -7.08 -13.15 -6.96
C ASP A 367 -7.93 -12.18 -6.14
N HIS A 368 -7.62 -10.89 -6.22
CA HIS A 368 -8.29 -9.82 -5.45
C HIS A 368 -8.24 -10.03 -3.93
N ALA A 369 -7.36 -10.91 -3.44
CA ALA A 369 -7.23 -11.18 -2.02
C ALA A 369 -6.51 -10.04 -1.28
N ILE A 370 -6.90 -9.80 -0.03
CA ILE A 370 -6.36 -8.75 0.82
C ILE A 370 -5.81 -9.37 2.11
N ALA A 371 -4.52 -9.22 2.36
CA ALA A 371 -3.85 -9.63 3.58
C ALA A 371 -3.21 -8.43 4.27
N ILE A 372 -3.77 -7.95 5.36
CA ILE A 372 -3.27 -6.81 6.14
C ILE A 372 -2.93 -7.27 7.55
N GLY A 373 -1.66 -7.23 7.89
CA GLY A 373 -1.15 -7.70 9.16
C GLY A 373 0.28 -8.17 9.02
N GLY A 374 0.83 -8.74 10.04
CA GLY A 374 2.22 -9.14 10.02
C GLY A 374 2.45 -10.50 10.64
N ASP A 375 3.71 -10.89 10.70
CA ASP A 375 4.20 -12.02 11.46
C ASP A 375 4.72 -11.52 12.82
N GLY A 376 4.30 -12.11 13.91
CA GLY A 376 4.49 -11.54 15.26
C GLY A 376 5.64 -12.10 16.05
N LYS A 377 6.46 -12.97 15.52
CA LYS A 377 7.73 -13.31 16.15
C LYS A 377 8.85 -12.65 15.37
N GLY A 378 9.34 -11.54 15.90
CA GLY A 378 10.62 -11.00 15.52
C GLY A 378 11.67 -12.11 15.64
N ALA A 379 11.95 -12.80 14.55
CA ALA A 379 13.24 -13.44 14.42
C ALA A 379 14.28 -12.32 14.54
N ALA A 380 15.32 -12.58 15.29
CA ALA A 380 16.47 -11.68 15.37
C ALA A 380 16.80 -11.20 13.95
N PHE A 381 16.98 -9.89 13.80
CA PHE A 381 17.42 -9.29 12.55
C PHE A 381 18.78 -9.85 12.18
N ASN A 382 18.80 -10.97 11.49
CA ASN A 382 19.99 -11.38 10.77
C ASN A 382 19.93 -10.69 9.43
N ASP A 383 20.94 -9.90 9.12
CA ASP A 383 21.11 -9.15 7.86
C ASP A 383 21.16 -10.01 6.59
N SER A 384 20.87 -11.31 6.71
CA SER A 384 20.79 -12.23 5.59
C SER A 384 19.39 -12.18 4.96
N PRO A 385 19.24 -11.67 3.73
CA PRO A 385 17.93 -11.47 3.10
C PRO A 385 17.21 -12.78 2.72
N ASN A 386 17.82 -13.95 2.89
CA ASN A 386 17.33 -15.20 2.33
C ASN A 386 16.96 -16.30 3.32
N THR A 387 17.08 -16.07 4.62
CA THR A 387 16.79 -17.11 5.62
C THR A 387 15.82 -16.57 6.67
N TYR A 388 14.61 -16.32 6.28
CA TYR A 388 13.50 -16.18 7.21
C TYR A 388 12.62 -17.42 7.07
N ASP A 389 12.83 -18.40 7.92
CA ASP A 389 11.87 -19.47 8.20
C ASP A 389 10.70 -18.82 8.95
N GLY A 390 9.75 -18.32 8.20
CA GLY A 390 8.48 -17.82 8.73
C GLY A 390 7.81 -18.97 9.50
N LEU A 391 7.85 -18.92 10.81
CA LEU A 391 7.22 -19.89 11.69
C LEU A 391 5.69 -19.79 11.63
N GLY A 392 5.10 -19.93 10.47
CA GLY A 392 3.69 -20.27 10.29
C GLY A 392 2.62 -19.31 10.79
N ASN A 393 2.99 -18.17 11.38
CA ASN A 393 2.05 -17.23 12.01
C ASN A 393 1.79 -15.98 11.16
N LYS A 394 1.97 -16.08 9.86
CA LYS A 394 1.77 -14.96 8.93
C LYS A 394 0.29 -14.73 8.62
N THR A 395 -0.04 -13.48 8.36
CA THR A 395 -1.36 -13.11 7.81
C THR A 395 -1.45 -13.58 6.36
N THR A 396 -2.46 -14.41 6.06
CA THR A 396 -2.64 -15.00 4.73
C THR A 396 -4.06 -14.83 4.20
N ALA A 397 -4.18 -14.43 2.96
CA ALA A 397 -5.42 -14.46 2.18
C ALA A 397 -5.15 -15.27 0.90
N SER A 398 -5.53 -16.56 0.90
CA SER A 398 -5.10 -17.51 -0.12
C SER A 398 -6.16 -17.84 -1.15
N ALA A 399 -7.41 -17.54 -0.88
CA ALA A 399 -8.50 -17.76 -1.83
C ALA A 399 -8.90 -16.48 -2.56
N THR A 400 -9.59 -16.62 -3.67
CA THR A 400 -10.12 -15.49 -4.46
C THR A 400 -11.04 -14.63 -3.60
N ASN A 401 -10.89 -13.30 -3.68
CA ASN A 401 -11.64 -12.30 -2.91
C ASN A 401 -11.50 -12.45 -1.39
N ALA A 402 -10.58 -13.29 -0.89
CA ALA A 402 -10.40 -13.49 0.54
C ALA A 402 -9.77 -12.25 1.21
N ILE A 403 -10.26 -11.91 2.40
CA ILE A 403 -9.76 -10.77 3.17
C ILE A 403 -9.28 -11.23 4.54
N SER A 404 -8.01 -11.01 4.83
CA SER A 404 -7.38 -11.24 6.13
C SER A 404 -6.86 -9.95 6.72
N VAL A 405 -7.38 -9.54 7.86
CA VAL A 405 -6.92 -8.33 8.55
C VAL A 405 -6.58 -8.66 10.00
N GLY A 406 -5.32 -8.51 10.35
CA GLY A 406 -4.79 -8.77 11.69
C GLY A 406 -3.61 -9.73 11.68
N TYR A 407 -2.84 -9.74 12.76
CA TYR A 407 -1.73 -10.66 12.97
C TYR A 407 -2.17 -12.12 12.86
N ASN A 408 -1.51 -12.92 12.03
CA ASN A 408 -1.82 -14.33 11.82
C ASN A 408 -3.28 -14.61 11.42
N ALA A 409 -3.99 -13.62 10.87
CA ALA A 409 -5.31 -13.85 10.31
C ALA A 409 -5.19 -14.69 9.04
N LYS A 410 -6.11 -15.66 8.84
CA LYS A 410 -6.09 -16.59 7.71
C LYS A 410 -7.45 -16.67 7.04
N ALA A 411 -7.52 -16.23 5.80
CA ALA A 411 -8.70 -16.36 4.96
C ALA A 411 -8.38 -17.28 3.77
N ASP A 412 -8.84 -18.53 3.86
CA ASP A 412 -8.60 -19.59 2.88
C ASP A 412 -9.87 -20.01 2.12
N LYS A 413 -10.99 -19.33 2.34
CA LYS A 413 -12.25 -19.54 1.64
C LYS A 413 -12.50 -18.42 0.64
N VAL A 414 -13.05 -18.78 -0.52
CA VAL A 414 -13.47 -17.79 -1.54
C VAL A 414 -14.47 -16.83 -0.93
N ASP A 415 -14.26 -15.52 -1.11
CA ASP A 415 -15.08 -14.44 -0.53
C ASP A 415 -15.07 -14.41 1.01
N GLY A 416 -14.19 -15.16 1.67
CA GLY A 416 -14.11 -15.25 3.13
C GLY A 416 -13.35 -14.10 3.77
N VAL A 417 -13.78 -13.68 4.94
CA VAL A 417 -13.15 -12.58 5.69
C VAL A 417 -12.68 -13.06 7.07
N ALA A 418 -11.38 -12.95 7.34
CA ALA A 418 -10.80 -13.15 8.67
C ALA A 418 -10.42 -11.81 9.28
N LEU A 419 -11.17 -11.33 10.26
CA LEU A 419 -10.99 -10.02 10.86
C LEU A 419 -10.49 -10.14 12.31
N GLY A 420 -9.30 -9.60 12.56
CA GLY A 420 -8.63 -9.62 13.86
C GLY A 420 -7.51 -10.65 13.94
N SER A 421 -6.59 -10.43 14.89
CA SER A 421 -5.42 -11.31 15.09
C SER A 421 -5.84 -12.76 15.33
N ASN A 422 -5.16 -13.69 14.67
CA ASN A 422 -5.42 -15.15 14.73
C ASN A 422 -6.85 -15.57 14.29
N SER A 423 -7.61 -14.70 13.64
CA SER A 423 -8.90 -15.09 13.06
C SER A 423 -8.69 -16.00 11.86
N VAL A 424 -9.57 -16.99 11.69
CA VAL A 424 -9.48 -17.98 10.61
C VAL A 424 -10.86 -18.18 9.99
N THR A 425 -10.96 -18.11 8.67
CA THR A 425 -12.19 -18.46 7.96
C THR A 425 -12.35 -19.99 7.95
N THR A 426 -13.33 -20.50 8.67
CA THR A 426 -13.58 -21.94 8.75
C THR A 426 -14.83 -22.38 7.99
N THR A 427 -15.72 -21.44 7.72
CA THR A 427 -17.03 -21.69 7.12
C THR A 427 -17.05 -21.23 5.66
N ASP A 428 -17.35 -22.14 4.78
CA ASP A 428 -17.46 -21.89 3.35
C ASP A 428 -18.87 -21.40 2.95
N ARG A 429 -19.03 -20.94 1.73
CA ARG A 429 -20.35 -20.71 1.13
C ARG A 429 -21.15 -22.01 1.07
N GLY A 430 -22.45 -21.90 1.09
CA GLY A 430 -23.36 -23.04 0.99
C GLY A 430 -23.53 -23.82 2.29
N VAL A 431 -22.84 -23.41 3.38
CA VAL A 431 -23.07 -24.04 4.68
C VAL A 431 -24.42 -23.61 5.23
N VAL A 432 -25.22 -24.62 5.54
CA VAL A 432 -26.56 -24.45 6.10
C VAL A 432 -26.43 -24.03 7.57
N GLY A 433 -26.99 -22.91 7.92
CA GLY A 433 -27.05 -22.43 9.31
C GLY A 433 -27.91 -23.32 10.18
N TYR A 434 -27.73 -23.22 11.50
CA TYR A 434 -28.55 -23.96 12.45
C TYR A 434 -30.02 -23.59 12.27
N ASN A 435 -30.79 -24.59 11.87
CA ASN A 435 -32.24 -24.50 11.80
C ASN A 435 -32.79 -25.46 12.86
N PRO A 436 -33.31 -24.97 13.98
CA PRO A 436 -33.84 -25.85 15.01
C PRO A 436 -34.98 -26.66 14.41
N SER A 437 -34.77 -27.95 14.23
CA SER A 437 -35.75 -28.88 13.64
C SER A 437 -36.78 -29.30 14.69
N ASN A 438 -37.84 -28.53 14.86
CA ASN A 438 -39.05 -29.09 15.43
C ASN A 438 -40.20 -28.91 14.41
N PRO A 439 -40.61 -29.93 13.69
CA PRO A 439 -41.65 -29.82 12.66
C PRO A 439 -43.03 -29.67 13.19
N HIS A 440 -43.27 -29.85 14.49
CA HIS A 440 -44.65 -30.03 14.98
C HIS A 440 -45.43 -28.78 15.40
N GLU A 441 -44.77 -27.64 15.59
CA GLU A 441 -45.51 -26.46 16.10
C GLU A 441 -45.00 -25.09 15.63
N ARG A 442 -44.31 -25.04 14.50
CA ARG A 442 -43.86 -23.72 14.02
C ARG A 442 -44.95 -23.03 13.22
N LYS A 443 -45.43 -21.94 13.78
CA LYS A 443 -46.19 -20.93 13.06
C LYS A 443 -45.35 -20.13 12.04
N TYR A 444 -44.05 -20.25 12.10
CA TYR A 444 -43.13 -19.59 11.18
C TYR A 444 -42.63 -20.62 10.17
N ALA A 445 -42.54 -20.23 8.87
CA ALA A 445 -41.93 -21.03 7.85
C ALA A 445 -40.51 -21.41 8.27
N PRO A 446 -40.03 -22.62 7.94
CA PRO A 446 -38.64 -22.97 8.20
C PRO A 446 -37.73 -21.95 7.47
N LEU A 447 -36.60 -21.63 8.08
CA LEU A 447 -35.61 -20.78 7.42
C LEU A 447 -35.24 -21.40 6.09
N THR A 448 -35.31 -20.63 5.01
CA THR A 448 -35.03 -21.09 3.64
C THR A 448 -34.21 -20.05 2.90
N GLY A 449 -33.58 -20.47 1.79
CA GLY A 449 -32.80 -19.57 0.94
C GLY A 449 -31.63 -18.92 1.68
N ASN A 450 -31.39 -17.65 1.44
CA ASN A 450 -30.24 -16.89 1.97
C ASN A 450 -30.29 -16.66 3.49
N VAL A 451 -31.44 -16.78 4.10
CA VAL A 451 -31.58 -16.69 5.58
C VAL A 451 -31.00 -17.93 6.25
N GLN A 452 -31.10 -19.08 5.61
CA GLN A 452 -30.62 -20.35 6.15
C GLN A 452 -29.21 -20.72 5.65
N THR A 453 -28.93 -20.41 4.38
CA THR A 453 -27.71 -20.87 3.71
C THR A 453 -26.89 -19.66 3.27
N ALA A 454 -25.68 -19.57 3.75
CA ALA A 454 -24.75 -18.49 3.37
C ALA A 454 -24.43 -18.57 1.87
N THR A 455 -24.58 -17.47 1.15
CA THR A 455 -24.28 -17.37 -0.28
C THR A 455 -22.78 -17.15 -0.56
N THR A 456 -22.06 -16.61 0.42
CA THR A 456 -20.60 -16.41 0.43
C THR A 456 -20.00 -17.04 1.68
N ALA A 457 -18.66 -17.13 1.74
CA ALA A 457 -17.99 -17.61 2.93
C ALA A 457 -18.13 -16.61 4.11
N ALA A 458 -17.87 -17.10 5.30
CA ALA A 458 -18.10 -16.35 6.54
C ALA A 458 -17.14 -15.17 6.73
N VAL A 459 -17.62 -14.15 7.44
CA VAL A 459 -16.77 -13.18 8.14
C VAL A 459 -16.44 -13.77 9.53
N SER A 460 -15.18 -14.17 9.71
CA SER A 460 -14.68 -14.72 10.96
C SER A 460 -13.95 -13.67 11.77
N ILE A 461 -14.40 -13.44 13.00
CA ILE A 461 -13.72 -12.57 13.98
C ILE A 461 -12.93 -13.37 15.03
N GLY A 462 -12.81 -14.68 14.85
CA GLY A 462 -12.13 -15.63 15.72
C GLY A 462 -11.55 -16.80 14.96
N ASN A 463 -11.20 -17.88 15.68
CA ASN A 463 -10.70 -19.12 15.08
C ASN A 463 -11.52 -20.37 15.50
N GLY A 464 -12.80 -20.20 15.69
CA GLY A 464 -13.70 -21.25 16.15
C GLY A 464 -13.71 -21.36 17.69
N GLN A 465 -13.35 -22.53 18.23
CA GLN A 465 -13.51 -22.82 19.67
C GLN A 465 -12.44 -22.15 20.57
N GLN A 466 -11.26 -21.82 20.04
CA GLN A 466 -10.13 -21.36 20.86
C GLN A 466 -10.13 -19.85 21.10
N MET A 467 -10.70 -19.09 20.20
CA MET A 467 -10.73 -17.64 20.30
C MET A 467 -12.01 -17.05 19.71
N THR A 468 -12.69 -16.28 20.52
CA THR A 468 -13.89 -15.55 20.15
C THR A 468 -13.73 -14.06 20.46
N ARG A 469 -14.50 -13.20 19.83
CA ARG A 469 -14.55 -11.77 20.09
C ARG A 469 -15.98 -11.29 20.21
N GLN A 470 -16.18 -10.25 21.03
CA GLN A 470 -17.43 -9.51 21.02
C GLN A 470 -17.40 -8.51 19.84
N LEU A 471 -18.53 -8.38 19.17
CA LEU A 471 -18.75 -7.30 18.23
C LEU A 471 -19.57 -6.23 18.95
N THR A 472 -18.94 -5.09 19.22
CA THR A 472 -19.54 -3.98 19.98
C THR A 472 -19.96 -2.84 19.06
N GLY A 473 -20.90 -1.99 19.52
CA GLY A 473 -21.36 -0.83 18.73
C GLY A 473 -22.26 -1.20 17.55
N LEU A 474 -22.81 -2.42 17.52
CA LEU A 474 -23.68 -2.87 16.44
C LEU A 474 -25.12 -2.41 16.71
N ALA A 475 -25.70 -1.67 15.76
CA ALA A 475 -27.12 -1.33 15.77
C ALA A 475 -27.99 -2.57 15.53
N ALA A 476 -29.26 -2.51 15.90
CA ALA A 476 -30.19 -3.58 15.56
C ALA A 476 -30.38 -3.74 14.07
N GLY A 477 -30.41 -4.98 13.61
CA GLY A 477 -30.75 -5.30 12.23
C GLY A 477 -32.21 -4.99 11.89
N THR A 478 -32.48 -4.73 10.61
CA THR A 478 -33.82 -4.44 10.07
C THR A 478 -34.36 -5.55 9.18
N ALA A 479 -33.48 -6.45 8.72
CA ALA A 479 -33.83 -7.58 7.85
C ALA A 479 -33.58 -8.91 8.57
N ASP A 480 -34.21 -9.98 8.11
CA ASP A 480 -34.07 -11.34 8.65
C ASP A 480 -32.62 -11.87 8.56
N THR A 481 -31.80 -11.26 7.73
CA THR A 481 -30.38 -11.62 7.52
C THR A 481 -29.43 -10.76 8.35
N ASP A 482 -29.93 -9.80 9.10
CA ASP A 482 -29.10 -8.91 9.90
C ASP A 482 -28.71 -9.56 11.24
N ALA A 483 -27.65 -9.05 11.82
CA ALA A 483 -27.17 -9.52 13.08
C ALA A 483 -28.08 -9.08 14.25
N VAL A 484 -28.26 -9.99 15.19
CA VAL A 484 -29.03 -9.75 16.42
C VAL A 484 -28.07 -9.32 17.53
N ASN A 485 -28.39 -8.21 18.22
CA ASN A 485 -27.62 -7.79 19.37
C ASN A 485 -28.14 -8.41 20.70
N VAL A 486 -27.31 -8.34 21.76
CA VAL A 486 -27.66 -8.88 23.08
C VAL A 486 -28.97 -8.26 23.64
N ALA A 487 -29.25 -6.99 23.31
CA ALA A 487 -30.48 -6.35 23.73
C ALA A 487 -31.70 -6.97 23.04
N GLN A 488 -31.60 -7.26 21.73
CA GLN A 488 -32.64 -7.99 21.01
C GLN A 488 -32.87 -9.38 21.65
N LEU A 489 -31.77 -10.12 21.90
CA LEU A 489 -31.85 -11.45 22.50
C LEU A 489 -32.43 -11.42 23.92
N LYS A 490 -32.00 -10.44 24.76
CA LYS A 490 -32.56 -10.25 26.10
C LYS A 490 -34.04 -9.87 26.07
N ASN A 491 -34.50 -9.27 24.99
CA ASN A 491 -35.86 -8.90 24.76
C ASN A 491 -36.70 -9.99 24.06
N VAL A 492 -36.09 -11.10 23.64
CA VAL A 492 -36.79 -12.31 23.21
C VAL A 492 -37.25 -13.05 24.49
N GLY A 493 -38.40 -12.66 24.97
CA GLY A 493 -38.98 -13.28 26.14
C GLY A 493 -40.50 -13.27 26.06
N VAL A 494 -41.13 -14.10 26.85
CA VAL A 494 -42.59 -14.17 26.98
C VAL A 494 -43.01 -13.45 28.27
N ALA A 495 -43.70 -12.35 28.12
CA ALA A 495 -44.40 -11.77 29.27
C ALA A 495 -45.75 -12.47 29.44
N VAL A 496 -45.98 -13.02 30.61
CA VAL A 496 -47.26 -13.57 30.96
C VAL A 496 -47.98 -12.53 31.82
N THR A 497 -49.10 -12.03 31.30
CA THR A 497 -49.97 -11.13 32.06
C THR A 497 -51.21 -11.89 32.48
N GLY A 498 -51.48 -11.93 33.74
CA GLY A 498 -52.76 -12.42 34.28
C GLY A 498 -53.75 -11.27 34.47
N ASN A 499 -54.92 -11.58 35.01
CA ASN A 499 -55.96 -10.59 35.32
C ASN A 499 -55.52 -9.58 36.39
N THR A 500 -54.46 -9.90 37.15
CA THR A 500 -53.79 -9.00 38.10
C THR A 500 -52.29 -9.28 38.07
N GLY A 501 -51.50 -8.20 38.05
CA GLY A 501 -50.04 -8.29 38.07
C GLY A 501 -49.40 -8.51 36.68
N LYS A 502 -48.10 -8.27 36.60
CA LYS A 502 -47.24 -8.58 35.45
C LYS A 502 -46.18 -9.55 35.93
N SER A 503 -45.92 -10.59 35.18
CA SER A 503 -44.68 -11.34 35.37
C SER A 503 -43.51 -10.56 34.78
N ASP A 504 -42.32 -10.72 35.34
CA ASP A 504 -41.11 -10.38 34.67
C ASP A 504 -40.94 -11.23 33.40
N PHE A 505 -40.16 -10.73 32.44
CA PHE A 505 -39.86 -11.49 31.22
C PHE A 505 -39.22 -12.85 31.56
N LEU A 506 -39.82 -13.92 31.06
CA LEU A 506 -39.19 -15.24 31.04
C LEU A 506 -38.15 -15.24 29.96
N THR A 507 -36.92 -14.76 30.28
CA THR A 507 -35.75 -14.84 29.41
C THR A 507 -34.74 -15.82 30.01
N ASP A 508 -33.96 -16.44 29.19
CA ASP A 508 -32.74 -17.19 29.57
C ASP A 508 -32.95 -18.21 30.67
N GLY A 509 -33.78 -19.21 30.42
CA GLY A 509 -34.03 -20.33 31.37
C GLY A 509 -35.03 -20.05 32.47
N GLY A 510 -35.68 -18.90 32.44
CA GLY A 510 -36.80 -18.60 33.31
C GLY A 510 -37.90 -19.64 33.19
N LYS A 511 -38.48 -20.06 34.31
CA LYS A 511 -39.55 -21.04 34.34
C LYS A 511 -40.91 -20.36 34.36
N LEU A 512 -41.77 -20.69 33.41
CA LEU A 512 -43.21 -20.36 33.52
C LEU A 512 -43.85 -21.29 34.53
N ASN A 513 -44.07 -20.78 35.73
CA ASN A 513 -44.84 -21.51 36.73
C ASN A 513 -46.32 -21.13 36.61
N VAL A 514 -47.10 -22.03 36.08
CA VAL A 514 -48.56 -21.89 36.13
C VAL A 514 -49.02 -22.62 37.40
N ILE A 515 -49.35 -21.84 38.43
CA ILE A 515 -49.69 -22.37 39.74
C ILE A 515 -51.21 -22.27 39.92
N GLY A 516 -51.80 -23.39 40.15
CA GLY A 516 -53.16 -23.46 40.55
C GLY A 516 -53.30 -23.15 42.09
N THR A 517 -54.24 -22.32 42.48
CA THR A 517 -54.58 -22.05 43.89
C THR A 517 -55.92 -22.51 44.18
N GLY A 518 -56.15 -22.95 45.43
CA GLY A 518 -57.43 -23.46 45.87
C GLY A 518 -57.79 -24.82 45.29
N ARG A 519 -58.73 -24.87 44.41
CA ARG A 519 -59.23 -26.10 43.76
C ARG A 519 -58.63 -26.31 42.33
N VAL A 520 -57.80 -25.42 41.92
CA VAL A 520 -57.16 -25.56 40.62
C VAL A 520 -55.81 -26.23 40.83
N SER A 521 -55.49 -27.31 40.09
CA SER A 521 -54.21 -27.98 40.04
C SER A 521 -53.63 -27.82 38.65
N THR A 522 -52.34 -27.70 38.57
CA THR A 522 -51.61 -27.68 37.28
C THR A 522 -50.59 -28.80 37.25
N VAL A 523 -50.58 -29.53 36.17
CA VAL A 523 -49.56 -30.56 35.94
C VAL A 523 -48.80 -30.20 34.65
N ALA A 524 -47.50 -29.93 34.79
CA ALA A 524 -46.61 -29.77 33.66
C ALA A 524 -46.03 -31.14 33.32
N ALA A 525 -46.22 -31.57 32.10
CA ALA A 525 -45.65 -32.83 31.61
C ALA A 525 -44.84 -32.56 30.34
N HIS A 526 -43.72 -33.23 30.21
CA HIS A 526 -42.90 -33.28 29.00
C HIS A 526 -42.99 -34.70 28.47
N ASP A 527 -43.47 -34.87 27.24
CA ASP A 527 -43.73 -36.18 26.66
C ASP A 527 -42.50 -36.84 26.01
N GLY A 528 -41.33 -36.28 26.27
CA GLY A 528 -40.04 -36.82 25.70
C GLY A 528 -39.80 -36.50 24.26
N ALA A 529 -40.78 -35.97 23.52
CA ALA A 529 -40.69 -35.70 22.08
C ALA A 529 -40.64 -34.20 21.71
N LYS A 530 -40.41 -33.32 22.66
CA LYS A 530 -40.31 -31.83 22.52
C LYS A 530 -41.56 -31.02 22.85
N ASP A 531 -42.68 -31.64 23.11
CA ASP A 531 -43.88 -30.90 23.51
C ASP A 531 -43.98 -30.78 25.05
N SER A 532 -44.18 -29.58 25.53
CA SER A 532 -44.45 -29.33 26.94
C SER A 532 -45.94 -28.99 27.08
N LYS A 533 -46.64 -29.79 27.84
CA LYS A 533 -48.07 -29.65 28.10
C LYS A 533 -48.31 -29.18 29.52
N ILE A 534 -49.08 -28.14 29.70
CA ILE A 534 -49.60 -27.77 31.01
C ILE A 534 -51.08 -28.16 31.01
N THR A 535 -51.39 -29.12 31.83
CA THR A 535 -52.75 -29.51 32.09
C THR A 535 -53.24 -28.77 33.30
N VAL A 536 -54.31 -28.04 33.15
CA VAL A 536 -54.96 -27.34 34.25
C VAL A 536 -56.17 -28.20 34.68
N GLY A 537 -56.04 -28.74 35.83
CA GLY A 537 -57.12 -29.56 36.41
C GLY A 537 -57.85 -28.74 37.45
N PHE A 538 -59.13 -28.98 37.60
CA PHE A 538 -59.99 -28.41 38.64
C PHE A 538 -60.41 -29.54 39.58
N ASP A 539 -60.09 -29.37 40.89
CA ASP A 539 -60.59 -30.27 41.91
C ASP A 539 -62.02 -29.89 42.28
N ASP A 540 -62.87 -30.64 41.76
CA ASP A 540 -64.30 -30.47 41.98
C ASP A 540 -64.82 -31.08 43.31
N LYS A 541 -63.88 -31.71 44.07
CA LYS A 541 -64.25 -32.31 45.36
C LYS A 541 -64.79 -31.26 46.32
N GLY A 542 -65.89 -31.54 46.84
CA GLY A 542 -66.56 -30.65 47.85
C GLY A 542 -67.02 -29.35 47.23
N MET A 543 -67.08 -29.20 45.91
CA MET A 543 -67.69 -28.01 45.24
C MET A 543 -69.19 -27.94 45.49
N VAL A 544 -69.77 -29.09 45.56
CA VAL A 544 -71.22 -29.18 45.77
C VAL A 544 -71.41 -29.50 47.24
N LYS A 545 -71.95 -28.56 48.02
CA LYS A 545 -72.32 -28.77 49.37
C LYS A 545 -73.85 -29.01 49.44
N ALA A 546 -74.20 -29.98 50.25
CA ALA A 546 -75.60 -30.27 50.47
C ALA A 546 -76.26 -29.08 51.19
N GLY A 547 -77.29 -28.51 50.62
CA GLY A 547 -78.20 -27.53 51.28
C GLY A 547 -79.29 -28.28 52.03
N LYS A 548 -80.21 -27.50 52.55
CA LYS A 548 -81.39 -28.08 53.28
C LYS A 548 -82.17 -28.96 52.29
N ASN A 549 -82.43 -30.21 52.70
CA ASN A 549 -83.18 -31.23 51.94
C ASN A 549 -82.46 -31.82 50.68
N VAL A 550 -81.17 -31.74 50.65
CA VAL A 550 -80.36 -32.33 49.56
C VAL A 550 -79.20 -33.15 50.13
N THR A 551 -78.98 -34.35 49.67
CA THR A 551 -77.81 -35.16 49.97
C THR A 551 -76.90 -35.15 48.74
N VAL A 552 -75.65 -34.87 48.92
CA VAL A 552 -74.61 -34.93 47.84
C VAL A 552 -73.72 -36.10 48.16
N ASN A 553 -73.73 -37.11 47.28
CA ASN A 553 -72.74 -38.20 47.31
C ASN A 553 -71.60 -37.88 46.30
N GLU A 554 -70.40 -37.79 46.80
CA GLU A 554 -69.21 -37.55 46.03
C GLU A 554 -68.48 -38.87 45.85
N VAL A 555 -68.32 -39.30 44.62
CA VAL A 555 -67.52 -40.49 44.22
C VAL A 555 -66.43 -40.07 43.22
N THR A 556 -65.15 -40.29 43.58
CA THR A 556 -64.03 -40.02 42.72
C THR A 556 -63.45 -41.34 42.20
N VAL A 557 -63.51 -41.55 40.90
CA VAL A 557 -62.90 -42.68 40.21
C VAL A 557 -61.96 -42.11 39.15
N ASP A 558 -60.71 -42.57 39.13
CA ASP A 558 -59.67 -42.10 38.16
C ASP A 558 -59.52 -40.58 38.07
N GLY A 559 -59.55 -39.91 39.24
CA GLY A 559 -59.39 -38.46 39.32
C GLY A 559 -60.60 -37.65 38.89
N LYS A 560 -61.67 -38.27 38.57
CA LYS A 560 -62.91 -37.67 38.14
C LYS A 560 -63.92 -37.78 39.27
N THR A 561 -64.40 -36.65 39.82
CA THR A 561 -65.39 -36.60 40.87
C THR A 561 -66.77 -36.50 40.25
N THR A 562 -67.65 -37.46 40.63
CA THR A 562 -69.05 -37.45 40.24
C THR A 562 -69.84 -37.10 41.47
N TYR A 563 -70.59 -36.06 41.39
CA TYR A 563 -71.56 -35.68 42.43
C TYR A 563 -72.96 -36.24 42.13
N THR A 564 -73.42 -37.21 42.91
CA THR A 564 -74.79 -37.63 42.81
C THR A 564 -75.60 -36.82 43.78
N ILE A 565 -76.51 -36.03 43.31
CA ILE A 565 -77.35 -35.16 44.06
C ILE A 565 -78.75 -35.80 44.22
N ASN A 566 -79.09 -36.18 45.44
CA ASN A 566 -80.42 -36.71 45.74
C ASN A 566 -81.21 -35.62 46.43
N ALA A 567 -82.19 -35.06 45.81
CA ALA A 567 -83.14 -34.12 46.36
C ALA A 567 -84.38 -34.89 46.88
N ALA A 568 -84.67 -34.72 48.09
CA ALA A 568 -85.97 -35.24 48.60
C ALA A 568 -87.06 -34.28 48.09
N ASP A 569 -87.76 -34.72 47.06
CA ASP A 569 -89.06 -34.32 46.49
C ASP A 569 -89.39 -32.80 46.35
N THR A 570 -88.37 -31.90 46.31
CA THR A 570 -88.52 -30.50 45.92
C THR A 570 -87.31 -30.09 45.14
N ALA A 571 -87.46 -29.51 43.94
CA ALA A 571 -86.47 -29.07 43.02
C ALA A 571 -85.22 -28.46 43.70
N ALA A 572 -84.16 -29.28 43.89
CA ALA A 572 -82.86 -28.79 44.45
C ALA A 572 -82.21 -27.87 43.50
N LYS A 573 -82.11 -26.63 43.83
CA LYS A 573 -81.22 -25.68 43.12
C LYS A 573 -79.80 -25.90 43.61
N TYR A 574 -78.89 -26.24 42.70
CA TYR A 574 -77.48 -26.42 43.00
C TYR A 574 -76.76 -25.12 42.61
N ASP A 575 -76.44 -24.33 43.59
CA ASP A 575 -75.63 -23.12 43.38
C ASP A 575 -74.25 -23.40 43.85
N PHE A 576 -73.22 -23.05 42.98
CA PHE A 576 -71.81 -23.11 43.36
C PHE A 576 -71.20 -21.71 43.31
N LEU A 577 -70.15 -21.46 44.09
CA LEU A 577 -69.45 -20.19 44.14
C LEU A 577 -68.26 -20.22 43.21
N THR A 578 -68.17 -19.20 42.37
CA THR A 578 -66.99 -18.90 41.59
C THR A 578 -66.37 -17.61 42.08
N ASN A 579 -65.06 -17.56 42.08
CA ASN A 579 -64.30 -16.34 42.36
C ASN A 579 -63.09 -16.25 41.45
N ALA A 580 -62.79 -15.06 41.00
CA ALA A 580 -61.57 -14.80 40.26
C ALA A 580 -60.48 -14.34 41.24
N THR A 581 -59.35 -15.07 41.21
CA THR A 581 -58.18 -14.67 42.01
C THR A 581 -56.95 -14.69 41.03
N ALA A 582 -56.05 -13.76 41.23
CA ALA A 582 -54.84 -13.69 40.50
C ALA A 582 -53.64 -13.98 41.39
N ASN A 583 -52.85 -14.95 41.05
CA ASN A 583 -51.55 -15.20 41.70
C ASN A 583 -50.46 -14.57 40.87
N GLY A 584 -50.09 -13.33 41.21
CA GLY A 584 -49.10 -12.56 40.43
C GLY A 584 -49.59 -11.89 39.13
N GLY A 585 -50.84 -12.13 38.74
CA GLY A 585 -51.51 -11.46 37.62
C GLY A 585 -52.43 -10.33 38.04
N LYS A 586 -53.25 -9.83 37.13
CA LYS A 586 -54.31 -8.81 37.47
C LYS A 586 -55.69 -9.39 37.18
N VAL A 587 -56.59 -9.23 38.12
CA VAL A 587 -58.02 -9.38 37.84
C VAL A 587 -58.51 -8.03 37.29
N ASP A 588 -59.01 -8.02 36.06
CA ASP A 588 -59.63 -6.84 35.47
C ASP A 588 -61.16 -6.86 35.87
N GLY A 589 -61.56 -5.85 36.61
CA GLY A 589 -62.86 -5.77 37.17
C GLY A 589 -62.91 -6.09 38.67
N THR A 590 -64.13 -6.26 39.23
CA THR A 590 -64.32 -6.50 40.67
C THR A 590 -64.41 -8.00 40.92
N ALA A 591 -63.33 -8.60 41.46
CA ALA A 591 -63.38 -9.99 41.93
C ALA A 591 -64.28 -10.09 43.17
N LYS A 592 -65.40 -10.72 43.07
CA LYS A 592 -66.28 -11.09 44.18
C LYS A 592 -66.69 -12.54 44.01
N PRO A 593 -66.80 -13.26 45.14
CA PRO A 593 -67.47 -14.56 45.12
C PRO A 593 -68.88 -14.37 44.55
N ALA A 594 -69.18 -15.11 43.51
CA ALA A 594 -70.49 -15.09 42.87
C ALA A 594 -71.09 -16.49 42.87
N THR A 595 -72.33 -16.58 43.21
CA THR A 595 -73.12 -17.84 43.17
C THR A 595 -73.56 -18.10 41.74
N VAL A 596 -73.12 -19.24 41.15
CA VAL A 596 -73.69 -19.72 39.90
C VAL A 596 -74.88 -20.61 40.21
N ALA A 597 -76.01 -20.10 39.88
CA ALA A 597 -77.27 -20.85 40.10
C ALA A 597 -77.44 -21.99 39.07
N SER A 598 -78.11 -23.01 39.46
CA SER A 598 -78.44 -24.15 38.63
C SER A 598 -79.02 -23.68 37.27
N GLY A 599 -78.41 -24.09 36.14
CA GLY A 599 -78.80 -23.72 34.79
C GLY A 599 -78.02 -22.52 34.22
N ASN A 600 -77.17 -21.86 35.01
CA ASN A 600 -76.27 -20.78 34.48
C ASN A 600 -74.98 -21.34 33.88
N THR A 601 -74.36 -20.56 32.99
CA THR A 601 -73.16 -20.91 32.30
C THR A 601 -71.97 -20.16 32.91
N VAL A 602 -70.88 -20.88 33.11
CA VAL A 602 -69.57 -20.28 33.41
C VAL A 602 -68.73 -20.22 32.11
N ASN A 603 -68.39 -19.03 31.70
CA ASN A 603 -67.58 -18.83 30.54
C ASN A 603 -66.08 -18.70 30.91
N TYR A 604 -65.25 -19.58 30.41
CA TYR A 604 -63.82 -19.48 30.52
C TYR A 604 -63.32 -18.79 29.24
N ALA A 605 -62.92 -17.51 29.33
CA ALA A 605 -62.52 -16.70 28.22
C ALA A 605 -61.00 -16.50 28.20
N ALA A 606 -60.43 -16.52 27.03
CA ALA A 606 -59.06 -16.11 26.83
C ALA A 606 -58.98 -14.59 26.66
N GLY A 607 -58.04 -13.97 27.34
CA GLY A 607 -57.72 -12.55 27.15
C GLY A 607 -57.01 -12.29 25.83
N LYS A 608 -56.71 -11.03 25.56
CA LYS A 608 -55.98 -10.61 24.38
C LYS A 608 -54.63 -11.38 24.27
N ASN A 609 -54.32 -11.89 23.12
CA ASN A 609 -53.12 -12.69 22.83
C ASN A 609 -53.12 -14.13 23.43
N LEU A 610 -54.17 -14.56 23.95
CA LEU A 610 -54.38 -15.93 24.44
C LEU A 610 -55.50 -16.63 23.67
N THR A 611 -55.31 -17.90 23.41
CA THR A 611 -56.35 -18.80 22.94
C THR A 611 -56.76 -19.77 24.06
N VAL A 612 -58.04 -19.99 24.24
CA VAL A 612 -58.55 -21.07 25.09
C VAL A 612 -59.20 -22.13 24.22
N LYS A 613 -58.79 -23.37 24.37
CA LYS A 613 -59.41 -24.53 23.77
C LYS A 613 -60.16 -25.32 24.83
N GLN A 614 -61.43 -25.59 24.59
CA GLN A 614 -62.24 -26.46 25.42
C GLN A 614 -62.39 -27.81 24.72
N GLU A 615 -62.08 -28.85 25.43
CA GLU A 615 -62.40 -30.24 25.02
C GLU A 615 -63.35 -30.87 25.99
N ILE A 616 -64.44 -31.37 25.51
CA ILE A 616 -65.53 -31.94 26.33
C ILE A 616 -65.66 -33.43 26.01
N ASN A 617 -65.42 -34.26 27.01
CA ASN A 617 -65.76 -35.68 26.90
C ASN A 617 -67.19 -35.85 27.51
N GLN A 618 -68.14 -35.85 26.62
CA GLN A 618 -69.58 -35.95 27.05
C GLN A 618 -69.91 -37.24 27.74
N SER A 619 -69.18 -38.34 27.53
CA SER A 619 -69.46 -39.65 28.10
C SER A 619 -69.13 -39.72 29.61
N ILE A 620 -68.23 -38.87 30.10
CA ILE A 620 -67.76 -38.84 31.47
C ILE A 620 -67.85 -37.43 32.12
N GLY A 621 -68.39 -36.43 31.38
CA GLY A 621 -68.58 -35.07 31.85
C GLY A 621 -67.31 -34.27 32.09
N GLU A 622 -66.18 -34.73 31.59
CA GLU A 622 -64.90 -34.07 31.75
C GLU A 622 -64.71 -32.91 30.75
N GLN A 623 -64.27 -31.77 31.27
CA GLN A 623 -63.97 -30.60 30.46
C GLN A 623 -62.54 -30.15 30.72
N THR A 624 -61.74 -30.12 29.64
CA THR A 624 -60.39 -29.66 29.69
C THR A 624 -60.27 -28.30 28.95
N TYR A 625 -59.72 -27.31 29.63
CA TYR A 625 -59.44 -26.01 29.05
C TYR A 625 -57.95 -25.82 28.92
N THR A 626 -57.50 -25.67 27.69
CA THR A 626 -56.07 -25.43 27.38
C THR A 626 -55.92 -23.95 26.98
N TYR A 627 -55.08 -23.22 27.67
CA TYR A 627 -54.70 -21.85 27.29
C TYR A 627 -53.35 -21.86 26.61
N SER A 628 -53.26 -21.22 25.47
CA SER A 628 -52.02 -21.04 24.70
C SER A 628 -51.85 -19.57 24.27
N LEU A 629 -50.62 -19.13 24.18
CA LEU A 629 -50.31 -17.84 23.56
C LEU A 629 -50.60 -17.90 22.06
N ASN A 630 -51.15 -16.84 21.51
CA ASN A 630 -51.30 -16.70 20.09
C ASN A 630 -49.91 -16.59 19.43
N SER A 631 -49.77 -17.12 18.24
CA SER A 631 -48.53 -17.01 17.47
C SER A 631 -48.15 -15.56 17.13
N ASP A 632 -49.16 -14.72 16.96
CA ASP A 632 -49.01 -13.30 16.64
C ASP A 632 -49.51 -12.47 17.84
N LEU A 633 -48.58 -11.78 18.49
CA LEU A 633 -48.88 -10.92 19.62
C LEU A 633 -49.15 -9.50 19.11
N GLY A 634 -50.43 -9.15 18.92
CA GLY A 634 -50.82 -7.85 18.38
C GLY A 634 -50.81 -6.72 19.44
N GLY A 635 -50.40 -5.52 19.03
CA GLY A 635 -50.43 -4.31 19.85
C GLY A 635 -49.30 -4.21 20.87
N ILE A 636 -48.18 -4.85 20.65
CA ILE A 636 -46.96 -4.66 21.44
C ILE A 636 -46.20 -3.49 20.84
N THR A 637 -45.95 -2.47 21.61
CA THR A 637 -45.21 -1.26 21.21
C THR A 637 -43.77 -1.27 21.70
N SER A 638 -43.48 -2.00 22.75
CA SER A 638 -42.15 -2.17 23.29
C SER A 638 -42.00 -3.44 24.11
N ILE A 639 -40.81 -3.96 24.18
CA ILE A 639 -40.40 -5.03 25.08
C ILE A 639 -39.25 -4.48 25.93
N THR A 640 -39.53 -4.33 27.25
CA THR A 640 -38.61 -3.66 28.17
C THR A 640 -38.22 -4.60 29.31
N ASN A 641 -36.92 -4.68 29.56
CA ASN A 641 -36.40 -5.25 30.78
C ASN A 641 -36.30 -4.13 31.85
N ASN A 642 -36.98 -4.22 32.96
CA ASN A 642 -37.02 -3.18 33.98
C ASN A 642 -35.60 -2.88 34.51
N GLY A 643 -35.09 -1.67 34.23
CA GLY A 643 -33.71 -1.27 34.53
C GLY A 643 -32.64 -1.72 33.51
N GLY A 644 -33.03 -2.33 32.42
CA GLY A 644 -32.16 -2.80 31.34
C GLY A 644 -32.52 -2.24 29.96
N PRO A 645 -31.92 -2.83 28.89
CA PRO A 645 -32.19 -2.39 27.53
C PRO A 645 -33.63 -2.56 27.10
N THR A 646 -34.10 -1.64 26.29
CA THR A 646 -35.45 -1.64 25.71
C THR A 646 -35.37 -1.75 24.19
N MET A 647 -36.15 -2.66 23.61
CA MET A 647 -36.44 -2.73 22.21
C MET A 647 -37.77 -2.02 21.92
N HIS A 648 -37.73 -0.99 21.09
CA HIS A 648 -38.91 -0.27 20.62
C HIS A 648 -39.25 -0.64 19.19
N PHE A 649 -40.53 -0.85 18.92
CA PHE A 649 -41.07 -1.06 17.58
C PHE A 649 -41.82 0.22 17.17
N ASP A 650 -41.27 0.96 16.22
CA ASP A 650 -41.80 2.23 15.76
C ASP A 650 -41.86 2.24 14.21
N GLY A 651 -43.04 1.87 13.72
CA GLY A 651 -43.23 1.69 12.27
C GLY A 651 -42.35 0.60 11.68
N ASP A 652 -41.44 0.99 10.78
CA ASP A 652 -40.49 0.13 10.09
C ASP A 652 -39.08 0.11 10.74
N LYS A 653 -38.97 0.72 11.91
CA LYS A 653 -37.69 0.84 12.63
C LYS A 653 -37.72 0.07 13.94
N ILE A 654 -36.68 -0.70 14.19
CA ILE A 654 -36.39 -1.28 15.49
C ILE A 654 -35.20 -0.55 16.10
N SER A 655 -35.34 0.05 17.24
CA SER A 655 -34.26 0.72 17.97
C SER A 655 -34.02 0.05 19.32
N ILE A 656 -32.75 -0.09 19.65
CA ILE A 656 -32.29 -0.66 20.91
C ILE A 656 -31.46 0.37 21.64
N THR A 657 -31.82 0.61 22.92
CA THR A 657 -31.11 1.56 23.78
C THR A 657 -30.59 0.85 25.01
N GLY A 658 -29.37 1.18 25.43
CA GLY A 658 -28.78 0.76 26.71
C GLY A 658 -28.04 -0.57 26.74
N GLY A 659 -27.57 -1.12 25.63
CA GLY A 659 -26.78 -2.37 25.63
C GLY A 659 -25.91 -2.61 24.39
N ASN A 660 -25.09 -3.63 24.46
CA ASN A 660 -24.22 -4.08 23.37
C ASN A 660 -24.84 -5.24 22.58
N LEU A 661 -24.46 -5.36 21.33
CA LEU A 661 -24.80 -6.51 20.46
C LEU A 661 -23.72 -7.57 20.54
N ASP A 662 -24.06 -8.77 20.97
CA ASP A 662 -23.22 -9.97 20.89
C ASP A 662 -23.82 -10.93 19.86
N LEU A 663 -23.02 -11.30 18.88
CA LEU A 663 -23.43 -12.17 17.77
C LEU A 663 -23.09 -13.63 18.01
N GLY A 664 -22.43 -13.98 19.11
CA GLY A 664 -22.12 -15.36 19.46
C GLY A 664 -21.41 -16.14 18.37
N GLY A 665 -20.58 -15.48 17.56
CA GLY A 665 -19.84 -16.12 16.45
C GLY A 665 -20.60 -16.27 15.12
N ASN A 666 -21.77 -15.68 14.97
CA ASN A 666 -22.56 -15.75 13.75
C ASN A 666 -22.22 -14.61 12.75
N ASN A 667 -22.53 -14.81 11.49
CA ASN A 667 -22.27 -13.88 10.41
C ASN A 667 -23.24 -12.69 10.42
N ILE A 668 -22.73 -11.50 10.09
CA ILE A 668 -23.58 -10.37 9.70
C ILE A 668 -23.62 -10.35 8.17
N THR A 669 -24.82 -10.52 7.60
CA THR A 669 -25.04 -10.47 6.16
C THR A 669 -25.94 -9.30 5.79
N ASN A 670 -25.84 -8.83 4.57
CA ASN A 670 -26.63 -7.71 4.03
C ASN A 670 -26.52 -6.41 4.82
N LEU A 671 -25.36 -6.17 5.44
CA LEU A 671 -25.11 -4.91 6.11
C LEU A 671 -25.08 -3.79 5.06
N LYS A 672 -26.00 -2.83 5.18
CA LYS A 672 -25.96 -1.63 4.34
C LYS A 672 -24.73 -0.80 4.70
N SER A 673 -24.16 -0.08 3.70
CA SER A 673 -23.06 0.86 3.94
C SER A 673 -23.33 1.78 5.11
N GLY A 674 -22.37 1.88 6.02
CA GLY A 674 -22.43 2.79 7.17
C GLY A 674 -22.31 4.26 6.78
N GLY A 675 -21.89 4.57 5.54
CA GLY A 675 -21.62 5.93 5.09
C GLY A 675 -20.53 6.61 5.94
N ASP A 676 -20.62 7.91 6.05
CA ASP A 676 -19.62 8.74 6.78
C ASP A 676 -19.95 8.89 8.28
N VAL A 677 -20.81 8.04 8.81
CA VAL A 677 -21.22 8.12 10.24
C VAL A 677 -20.34 7.22 11.09
N THR A 678 -19.57 7.79 11.98
CA THR A 678 -18.55 7.10 12.79
C THR A 678 -19.07 5.99 13.70
N ASN A 679 -20.38 5.98 14.01
CA ASN A 679 -21.02 5.01 14.91
C ASN A 679 -21.76 3.90 14.17
N ASN A 680 -21.73 3.86 12.85
CA ASN A 680 -22.34 2.79 12.08
C ASN A 680 -21.34 1.65 11.85
N ALA A 681 -21.86 0.45 11.77
CA ALA A 681 -21.03 -0.69 11.37
C ALA A 681 -20.65 -0.59 9.89
N ALA A 682 -19.35 -0.72 9.59
CA ALA A 682 -18.84 -0.72 8.23
C ALA A 682 -19.08 -2.09 7.57
N ASN A 683 -19.61 -2.09 6.36
CA ASN A 683 -19.56 -3.26 5.49
C ASN A 683 -18.27 -3.27 4.66
N ILE A 684 -17.99 -4.34 3.93
CA ILE A 684 -16.80 -4.45 3.06
C ILE A 684 -16.72 -3.29 2.06
N GLY A 685 -17.86 -2.82 1.56
CA GLY A 685 -17.92 -1.67 0.65
C GLY A 685 -17.51 -0.35 1.31
N ASP A 686 -17.78 -0.21 2.61
CA ASP A 686 -17.37 0.97 3.38
C ASP A 686 -15.86 0.95 3.66
N VAL A 687 -15.28 -0.24 3.94
CA VAL A 687 -13.83 -0.41 4.13
C VAL A 687 -13.09 -0.11 2.83
N VAL A 688 -13.63 -0.56 1.69
CA VAL A 688 -13.07 -0.24 0.35
C VAL A 688 -13.17 1.26 0.04
N ARG A 689 -14.25 1.93 0.49
CA ARG A 689 -14.36 3.39 0.36
C ARG A 689 -13.34 4.13 1.23
N ILE A 690 -13.09 3.64 2.44
CA ILE A 690 -12.07 4.19 3.33
C ILE A 690 -10.68 4.02 2.70
N SER A 691 -10.38 2.87 2.09
CA SER A 691 -9.12 2.64 1.39
C SER A 691 -8.94 3.47 0.12
N LYS A 692 -10.04 3.85 -0.57
CA LYS A 692 -10.01 4.77 -1.70
C LYS A 692 -10.00 6.26 -1.31
N ALA A 693 -10.48 6.59 -0.12
CA ALA A 693 -10.48 7.95 0.40
C ALA A 693 -9.20 8.31 1.17
N ASN A 694 -8.38 7.33 1.52
CA ASN A 694 -7.25 7.47 2.44
C ASN A 694 -5.90 7.24 1.79
N ASP A 695 -5.66 7.78 0.59
CA ASP A 695 -4.31 7.79 0.04
C ASP A 695 -3.32 8.72 0.77
N LEU A 696 -3.72 9.34 1.89
CA LEU A 696 -2.77 10.06 2.72
C LEU A 696 -3.23 10.16 4.18
N HIS A 697 -2.82 9.22 5.02
CA HIS A 697 -2.84 9.41 6.46
C HIS A 697 -1.55 10.14 6.88
N VAL A 698 -1.60 11.46 6.91
CA VAL A 698 -0.61 12.23 7.65
C VAL A 698 -1.17 12.44 9.05
N ALA A 699 -0.80 11.56 9.99
CA ALA A 699 -1.00 11.85 11.39
C ALA A 699 -0.04 12.99 11.77
N PRO A 700 -0.49 14.12 12.30
CA PRO A 700 0.40 15.13 12.84
C PRO A 700 1.12 14.52 14.04
N THR A 701 2.44 14.35 13.93
CA THR A 701 3.28 14.09 15.10
C THR A 701 3.24 15.35 15.92
N ALA A 702 2.74 15.28 17.13
CA ALA A 702 2.77 16.38 18.07
C ALA A 702 4.25 16.76 18.34
N GLY A 703 4.74 17.71 17.60
CA GLY A 703 5.99 18.41 17.89
C GLY A 703 5.71 19.56 18.84
N THR A 704 6.67 19.88 19.67
CA THR A 704 6.63 20.88 20.73
C THR A 704 6.50 22.33 20.26
N ASN A 705 6.10 22.57 19.02
CA ASN A 705 5.80 23.89 18.49
C ASN A 705 4.38 23.89 17.92
N ASN A 706 3.59 24.88 18.32
CA ASN A 706 2.17 25.10 18.04
C ASN A 706 1.77 25.21 16.55
N ASN A 707 2.36 24.45 15.67
CA ASN A 707 2.01 24.45 14.26
C ASN A 707 0.93 23.38 13.98
N VAL A 708 -0.28 23.84 13.74
CA VAL A 708 -1.43 22.99 13.41
C VAL A 708 -1.44 22.81 11.89
N ALA A 709 -1.32 21.58 11.43
CA ALA A 709 -1.60 21.27 10.03
C ALA A 709 -3.12 21.04 9.87
N GLU A 710 -3.79 21.91 9.16
CA GLU A 710 -5.18 21.71 8.77
C GLU A 710 -5.23 21.08 7.38
N TYR A 711 -6.07 20.07 7.23
CA TYR A 711 -6.43 19.52 5.94
C TYR A 711 -7.91 19.70 5.69
N THR A 712 -8.27 20.05 4.49
CA THR A 712 -9.66 20.15 4.05
C THR A 712 -9.91 19.18 2.89
N VAL A 713 -11.05 18.54 2.92
CA VAL A 713 -11.52 17.67 1.85
C VAL A 713 -12.70 18.37 1.17
N ASP A 714 -12.57 18.69 -0.10
CA ASP A 714 -13.66 19.32 -0.86
C ASP A 714 -14.71 18.30 -1.34
N ALA A 715 -15.79 18.78 -1.89
CA ALA A 715 -16.90 17.98 -2.42
C ALA A 715 -16.47 17.02 -3.55
N ASN A 716 -15.30 17.23 -4.15
CA ASN A 716 -14.72 16.41 -5.23
C ASN A 716 -13.70 15.41 -4.68
N LYS A 717 -13.59 15.24 -3.36
CA LYS A 717 -12.65 14.37 -2.69
C LYS A 717 -11.15 14.71 -2.91
N LYS A 718 -10.88 15.98 -3.24
CA LYS A 718 -9.52 16.47 -3.32
C LYS A 718 -9.05 16.90 -1.94
N VAL A 719 -7.97 16.31 -1.49
CA VAL A 719 -7.32 16.70 -0.22
C VAL A 719 -6.36 17.85 -0.49
N THR A 720 -6.53 18.95 0.21
CA THR A 720 -5.59 20.07 0.18
C THR A 720 -4.92 20.17 1.55
N LEU A 721 -3.60 20.13 1.55
CA LEU A 721 -2.77 20.31 2.74
C LEU A 721 -2.33 21.78 2.79
N THR A 722 -2.64 22.46 3.88
CA THR A 722 -2.15 23.81 4.13
C THR A 722 -1.27 23.80 5.38
N TYR A 723 -0.04 24.25 5.22
CA TYR A 723 0.90 24.43 6.34
C TYR A 723 0.91 25.91 6.72
N GLN A 724 0.66 26.23 7.97
CA GLN A 724 0.93 27.57 8.52
C GLN A 724 2.15 27.48 9.43
N ASP A 725 3.15 28.31 9.11
CA ASP A 725 4.32 28.53 9.95
C ASP A 725 3.94 29.17 11.29
#